data_7ae9e72188eb08b2f4833117e941d3ba
#
_entry.id   7ae9e72188eb08b2f4833117e941d3ba
#
_cell.length_a   1.000
_cell.length_b   1.000
_cell.length_c   1.000
_cell.angle_alpha   90.00
_cell.angle_beta   90.00
_cell.angle_gamma   90.00
#
_symmetry.space_group_name_H-M   'P 1'
#
loop_
_entity.id
_entity.type
_entity.pdbx_description
1 polymer ?
#
loop_
_entity_poly.entity_id
_entity_poly.type
_entity_poly.pdbx_seq_one_letter_code
_entity_poly.pdbx_strand_id
1 'polypeptide(L)'
;DVYAARQTGFAMLASGSVQEVMDLSAVSHLTAIKSRVPFVNFFDGFRTSHEIQKIEELQMEDIKGLVDMDALQAFRDRALNSENPVTRGTAQNPDIYFQGREASNKFYDAVPDMVADYMDKISAITGRKYRPFDYYGAADAENIIIAMGSVTETIREVIDYENANGQKVGMIAVHLYRPFSAKYFMEAVPATVKRITVLDRTKEPGANGDPLYLDVRDIFYGQANAPVIVGGRYGMGSKDVTPSQIIAVYKNMERNEPKNQFTIGIEDDVPFRSLPAEADVKMTPAGTYEAKFYGLGSDGTVGANKNSIKIIGGATNKYCQAYFAYDSKKSGGFTASHLRFGDCPIRSTYLITTPDFVACHVPAYIHMYDVLKGLQKGGSFLLNSIWDEEETKKHLPNHMKRYLAENEINFYIINGTKIGQELGLGNRTNTIMQSAFFKITNVIPYEVAVSEMKHAIDKSYGKKGEAIVNMNYAAVDAGGKEGNLIKVTVPAEWKNLPDDEIKHDENRPEFIRNIVDVMNAQKGDDLPVSAFNGYEDGTFPAGTAKFEKRGIAVNVPEWQVENCIQCNQCAYVCPHAAIRPFLMSDEELAAAPAGTQAKPAIGKELAGYKFRIQVSPLDCTGCGNCADVCPAKTKALVMRPLESQMVEENRWEYMDKKVGYKKVVEPNNVKNSQFTQPLFEFSGACAGCGETPYIKLISQLFGERMMVANATGCSSIYGGSAPSTPYCTNYESGRGPAWANSLFEDNAEFGFGMAEGANRLRERVKRLAEENLNSFSADTQAAINAWIEAYEDGDKTLATSDAMAAALAKETAPAAKELLILKNYFTKKSQWIFGGDGWAYDIGYGGVDHVLASGKDVNILVVDTEVYSNTGGQSSKSTPAGAVAKFAASGKRVRKKDLGMMAMSYGYVYVAQVAMGANQAQYMKAIKEAEAYPGPSLIIAYAPCINHGLKASMGKSQQEEKKAVECGYWQLYRYNPMLEIEGKNPFQLDSKEPDYTKFREFLMG
;
A
#
# COMPACT_ATOMS: atom_id res chain seq x y z
N ASP A 1 -12.62 11.53 -5.76
CA ASP A 1 -12.62 11.54 -7.24
C ASP A 1 -14.01 11.83 -7.82
N VAL A 2 -15.04 11.07 -7.39
CA VAL A 2 -16.43 11.21 -7.93
C VAL A 2 -16.96 12.63 -7.80
N TYR A 3 -16.85 13.23 -6.61
CA TYR A 3 -17.35 14.60 -6.41
C TYR A 3 -16.56 15.65 -7.22
N ALA A 4 -15.28 15.43 -7.49
CA ALA A 4 -14.51 16.29 -8.38
C ALA A 4 -15.00 16.20 -9.84
N ALA A 5 -15.50 15.03 -10.27
CA ALA A 5 -16.00 14.80 -11.62
C ALA A 5 -17.42 15.36 -11.88
N ARG A 6 -18.16 15.79 -10.83
CA ARG A 6 -19.57 16.23 -10.98
C ARG A 6 -19.79 17.43 -11.88
N GLN A 7 -18.76 18.22 -12.17
CA GLN A 7 -18.81 19.41 -13.01
C GLN A 7 -18.33 19.16 -14.46
N THR A 8 -17.95 17.94 -14.80
CA THR A 8 -17.35 17.61 -16.12
C THR A 8 -18.39 17.43 -17.23
N GLY A 9 -19.68 17.33 -16.88
CA GLY A 9 -20.77 17.07 -17.85
C GLY A 9 -21.07 15.59 -18.07
N PHE A 10 -20.44 14.66 -17.36
CA PHE A 10 -20.86 13.26 -17.32
C PHE A 10 -22.15 13.12 -16.50
N ALA A 11 -23.08 12.31 -16.99
CA ALA A 11 -24.11 11.74 -16.11
C ALA A 11 -23.47 10.72 -15.17
N MET A 12 -23.94 10.64 -13.93
CA MET A 12 -23.27 9.88 -12.86
C MET A 12 -24.27 8.92 -12.21
N LEU A 13 -23.99 7.62 -12.32
CA LEU A 13 -24.83 6.54 -11.79
C LEU A 13 -24.07 5.76 -10.73
N ALA A 14 -24.58 5.76 -9.49
CA ALA A 14 -24.00 5.11 -8.33
C ALA A 14 -24.54 3.69 -8.12
N SER A 15 -23.68 2.73 -7.84
CA SER A 15 -24.03 1.37 -7.47
C SER A 15 -23.62 1.08 -6.03
N GLY A 16 -24.52 0.47 -5.23
CA GLY A 16 -24.30 0.16 -3.81
C GLY A 16 -23.76 -1.23 -3.53
N SER A 17 -23.84 -2.16 -4.50
CA SER A 17 -23.38 -3.54 -4.34
C SER A 17 -22.81 -4.10 -5.64
N VAL A 18 -22.14 -5.26 -5.56
CA VAL A 18 -21.61 -5.97 -6.75
C VAL A 18 -22.75 -6.34 -7.71
N GLN A 19 -23.92 -6.73 -7.20
CA GLN A 19 -25.09 -7.01 -8.04
C GLN A 19 -25.60 -5.76 -8.75
N GLU A 20 -25.66 -4.62 -8.05
CA GLU A 20 -26.07 -3.35 -8.67
C GLU A 20 -25.08 -2.90 -9.74
N VAL A 21 -23.75 -3.13 -9.56
CA VAL A 21 -22.75 -2.85 -10.59
C VAL A 21 -23.08 -3.61 -11.89
N MET A 22 -23.43 -4.90 -11.79
CA MET A 22 -23.84 -5.71 -12.94
C MET A 22 -25.06 -5.10 -13.65
N ASP A 23 -26.13 -4.85 -12.91
CA ASP A 23 -27.41 -4.43 -13.44
C ASP A 23 -27.40 -2.97 -13.96
N LEU A 24 -26.83 -2.05 -13.20
CA LEU A 24 -26.79 -0.61 -13.52
C LEU A 24 -25.75 -0.26 -14.60
N SER A 25 -24.73 -1.12 -14.81
CA SER A 25 -23.85 -0.96 -15.96
C SER A 25 -24.59 -1.04 -17.28
N ALA A 26 -25.55 -1.94 -17.42
CA ALA A 26 -26.43 -2.03 -18.59
C ALA A 26 -27.26 -0.74 -18.75
N VAL A 27 -27.87 -0.23 -17.67
CA VAL A 27 -28.64 1.03 -17.68
C VAL A 27 -27.77 2.19 -18.16
N SER A 28 -26.54 2.32 -17.64
CA SER A 28 -25.66 3.43 -18.02
C SER A 28 -25.26 3.41 -19.50
N HIS A 29 -24.91 2.23 -20.04
CA HIS A 29 -24.56 2.07 -21.46
C HIS A 29 -25.73 2.35 -22.40
N LEU A 30 -26.89 1.77 -22.11
CA LEU A 30 -28.10 1.95 -22.92
C LEU A 30 -28.56 3.42 -22.92
N THR A 31 -28.52 4.06 -21.74
CA THR A 31 -28.88 5.46 -21.61
C THR A 31 -27.88 6.38 -22.31
N ALA A 32 -26.58 6.12 -22.21
CA ALA A 32 -25.55 6.93 -22.86
C ALA A 32 -25.75 6.98 -24.40
N ILE A 33 -26.04 5.82 -25.00
CA ILE A 33 -26.32 5.73 -26.44
C ILE A 33 -27.54 6.58 -26.81
N LYS A 34 -28.63 6.46 -26.05
CA LYS A 34 -29.92 7.12 -26.34
C LYS A 34 -29.89 8.60 -26.01
N SER A 35 -29.31 9.00 -24.91
CA SER A 35 -29.32 10.39 -24.41
C SER A 35 -28.25 11.28 -25.05
N ARG A 36 -27.22 10.73 -25.68
CA ARG A 36 -26.03 11.45 -26.17
C ARG A 36 -25.18 12.08 -25.04
N VAL A 37 -25.40 11.69 -23.78
CA VAL A 37 -24.66 12.15 -22.62
C VAL A 37 -23.75 11.00 -22.15
N PRO A 38 -22.44 11.22 -21.96
CA PRO A 38 -21.56 10.19 -21.43
C PRO A 38 -21.87 9.91 -19.96
N PHE A 39 -21.62 8.66 -19.52
CA PHE A 39 -21.89 8.22 -18.15
C PHE A 39 -20.62 7.83 -17.41
N VAL A 40 -20.56 8.18 -16.15
CA VAL A 40 -19.70 7.54 -15.14
C VAL A 40 -20.59 6.62 -14.31
N ASN A 41 -20.47 5.30 -14.50
CA ASN A 41 -21.03 4.32 -13.58
C ASN A 41 -19.97 4.04 -12.52
N PHE A 42 -20.26 4.35 -11.26
CA PHE A 42 -19.28 4.30 -10.19
C PHE A 42 -19.77 3.51 -8.98
N PHE A 43 -18.81 2.99 -8.24
CA PHE A 43 -19.00 2.24 -6.98
C PHE A 43 -17.80 2.48 -6.06
N ASP A 44 -17.94 2.13 -4.79
CA ASP A 44 -16.93 2.42 -3.78
C ASP A 44 -15.65 1.61 -3.98
N GLY A 45 -14.53 2.34 -4.10
CA GLY A 45 -13.19 1.77 -4.06
C GLY A 45 -12.87 1.19 -2.67
N PHE A 46 -12.12 0.09 -2.63
CA PHE A 46 -11.76 -0.67 -1.42
C PHE A 46 -12.94 -1.24 -0.62
N ARG A 47 -14.16 -1.08 -1.07
CA ARG A 47 -15.36 -1.74 -0.57
C ARG A 47 -15.95 -2.60 -1.67
N THR A 48 -16.88 -2.12 -2.45
CA THR A 48 -17.49 -2.87 -3.56
C THR A 48 -16.44 -3.43 -4.53
N SER A 49 -15.38 -2.67 -4.84
CA SER A 49 -14.31 -3.10 -5.76
C SER A 49 -13.47 -4.29 -5.23
N HIS A 50 -13.43 -4.52 -3.93
CA HIS A 50 -12.65 -5.59 -3.28
C HIS A 50 -13.52 -6.70 -2.69
N GLU A 51 -14.81 -6.58 -2.82
CA GLU A 51 -15.79 -7.55 -2.37
C GLU A 51 -15.95 -8.68 -3.38
N ILE A 52 -16.02 -9.92 -2.90
CA ILE A 52 -16.41 -11.07 -3.70
C ILE A 52 -17.82 -11.46 -3.29
N GLN A 53 -18.75 -11.41 -4.24
CA GLN A 53 -20.14 -11.84 -4.05
C GLN A 53 -20.57 -12.85 -5.10
N LYS A 54 -21.49 -13.73 -4.73
CA LYS A 54 -22.25 -14.53 -5.70
C LYS A 54 -23.40 -13.67 -6.20
N ILE A 55 -23.42 -13.39 -7.52
CA ILE A 55 -24.42 -12.55 -8.19
C ILE A 55 -25.11 -13.31 -9.33
N GLU A 56 -26.24 -12.76 -9.78
CA GLU A 56 -26.92 -13.20 -11.00
C GLU A 56 -26.46 -12.35 -12.17
N GLU A 57 -26.05 -13.02 -13.25
CA GLU A 57 -25.52 -12.37 -14.45
C GLU A 57 -26.65 -12.04 -15.43
N LEU A 58 -26.66 -10.84 -16.00
CA LEU A 58 -27.52 -10.49 -17.11
C LEU A 58 -27.08 -11.22 -18.38
N GLN A 59 -28.04 -11.82 -19.09
CA GLN A 59 -27.74 -12.50 -20.34
C GLN A 59 -27.59 -11.50 -21.50
N MET A 60 -26.69 -11.78 -22.43
CA MET A 60 -26.41 -10.90 -23.55
C MET A 60 -27.65 -10.69 -24.46
N GLU A 61 -28.47 -11.72 -24.59
CA GLU A 61 -29.72 -11.67 -25.37
C GLU A 61 -30.70 -10.67 -24.80
N ASP A 62 -30.83 -10.59 -23.48
CA ASP A 62 -31.71 -9.62 -22.80
C ASP A 62 -31.22 -8.19 -23.05
N ILE A 63 -29.91 -7.96 -22.93
CA ILE A 63 -29.31 -6.64 -23.17
C ILE A 63 -29.52 -6.20 -24.63
N LYS A 64 -29.30 -7.11 -25.60
CA LYS A 64 -29.54 -6.82 -27.02
C LYS A 64 -30.97 -6.40 -27.29
N GLY A 65 -31.97 -7.02 -26.64
CA GLY A 65 -33.38 -6.67 -26.77
C GLY A 65 -33.72 -5.26 -26.28
N LEU A 66 -32.87 -4.67 -25.44
CA LEU A 66 -33.08 -3.34 -24.88
C LEU A 66 -32.42 -2.21 -25.69
N VAL A 67 -31.53 -2.55 -26.63
CA VAL A 67 -30.80 -1.53 -27.43
C VAL A 67 -31.76 -0.80 -28.34
N ASP A 68 -31.82 0.54 -28.23
CA ASP A 68 -32.45 1.42 -29.21
C ASP A 68 -31.57 1.50 -30.47
N MET A 69 -31.95 0.73 -31.48
CA MET A 69 -31.13 0.54 -32.69
C MET A 69 -31.09 1.81 -33.53
N ASP A 70 -32.14 2.66 -33.51
CA ASP A 70 -32.16 3.95 -34.21
C ASP A 70 -31.18 4.93 -33.50
N ALA A 71 -31.19 4.96 -32.19
CA ALA A 71 -30.24 5.75 -31.40
C ALA A 71 -28.79 5.30 -31.60
N LEU A 72 -28.56 3.97 -31.67
CA LEU A 72 -27.25 3.39 -31.95
C LEU A 72 -26.78 3.76 -33.35
N GLN A 73 -27.66 3.71 -34.38
CA GLN A 73 -27.30 4.11 -35.73
C GLN A 73 -26.98 5.62 -35.77
N ALA A 74 -27.83 6.45 -35.16
CA ALA A 74 -27.59 7.90 -35.07
C ALA A 74 -26.29 8.23 -34.29
N PHE A 75 -25.90 7.39 -33.29
CA PHE A 75 -24.61 7.52 -32.61
C PHE A 75 -23.43 7.24 -33.58
N ARG A 76 -23.53 6.18 -34.37
CA ARG A 76 -22.54 5.82 -35.39
C ARG A 76 -22.41 6.89 -36.47
N ASP A 77 -23.53 7.42 -36.93
CA ASP A 77 -23.55 8.46 -37.98
C ASP A 77 -22.88 9.77 -37.51
N ARG A 78 -22.83 10.02 -36.19
CA ARG A 78 -22.12 11.15 -35.61
C ARG A 78 -20.66 10.91 -35.32
N ALA A 79 -20.15 9.69 -35.54
CA ALA A 79 -18.74 9.42 -35.34
C ALA A 79 -17.86 10.23 -36.29
N LEU A 80 -16.68 10.62 -35.85
CA LEU A 80 -15.67 11.23 -36.72
C LEU A 80 -15.21 10.21 -37.73
N ASN A 81 -15.61 10.38 -38.98
CA ASN A 81 -15.34 9.42 -40.04
C ASN A 81 -15.21 10.22 -41.36
N SER A 82 -14.31 9.81 -42.25
CA SER A 82 -14.11 10.42 -43.55
C SER A 82 -15.36 10.36 -44.45
N GLU A 83 -16.21 9.34 -44.25
CA GLU A 83 -17.47 9.19 -45.00
C GLU A 83 -18.54 10.22 -44.60
N ASN A 84 -18.44 10.74 -43.38
CA ASN A 84 -19.30 11.80 -42.85
C ASN A 84 -18.42 12.93 -42.28
N PRO A 85 -17.79 13.77 -43.14
CA PRO A 85 -16.80 14.74 -42.71
C PRO A 85 -17.43 15.87 -41.90
N VAL A 86 -16.95 16.03 -40.68
CA VAL A 86 -17.32 17.12 -39.77
C VAL A 86 -16.07 17.58 -38.99
N THR A 87 -16.13 18.81 -38.48
CA THR A 87 -15.14 19.32 -37.55
C THR A 87 -15.70 19.35 -36.13
N ARG A 88 -14.88 18.97 -35.16
CA ARG A 88 -15.27 18.99 -33.76
C ARG A 88 -14.10 19.52 -32.92
N GLY A 89 -14.42 20.19 -31.80
CA GLY A 89 -13.40 20.80 -30.94
C GLY A 89 -12.80 22.07 -31.51
N THR A 90 -13.55 22.77 -32.33
CA THR A 90 -13.17 24.09 -32.89
C THR A 90 -13.05 25.13 -31.79
N ALA A 91 -12.13 26.09 -31.96
CA ALA A 91 -12.13 27.29 -31.15
C ALA A 91 -13.43 28.07 -31.32
N GLN A 92 -14.02 28.47 -30.23
CA GLN A 92 -15.25 29.26 -30.20
C GLN A 92 -15.01 30.54 -29.42
N ASN A 93 -15.39 31.68 -30.02
CA ASN A 93 -15.24 32.98 -29.40
C ASN A 93 -16.30 33.23 -28.30
N PRO A 94 -16.12 34.26 -27.46
CA PRO A 94 -17.04 34.59 -26.38
C PRO A 94 -18.49 34.88 -26.82
N ASP A 95 -18.69 35.26 -28.05
CA ASP A 95 -20.01 35.60 -28.62
C ASP A 95 -20.90 34.38 -28.93
N ILE A 96 -20.35 33.16 -29.02
CA ILE A 96 -21.10 31.94 -29.39
C ILE A 96 -20.94 30.76 -28.39
N TYR A 97 -19.88 30.71 -27.62
CA TYR A 97 -19.60 29.55 -26.76
C TYR A 97 -20.73 29.28 -25.76
N PHE A 98 -21.21 30.34 -25.09
CA PHE A 98 -22.25 30.21 -24.06
C PHE A 98 -23.56 29.65 -24.63
N GLN A 99 -24.00 30.17 -25.79
CA GLN A 99 -25.22 29.68 -26.48
C GLN A 99 -25.06 28.19 -26.85
N GLY A 100 -23.87 27.79 -27.32
CA GLY A 100 -23.59 26.40 -27.63
C GLY A 100 -23.66 25.50 -26.37
N ARG A 101 -23.24 25.98 -25.22
CA ARG A 101 -23.37 25.26 -23.95
C ARG A 101 -24.81 25.11 -23.50
N GLU A 102 -25.59 26.18 -23.54
CA GLU A 102 -27.00 26.18 -23.18
C GLU A 102 -27.86 25.29 -24.12
N ALA A 103 -27.54 25.25 -25.41
CA ALA A 103 -28.22 24.36 -26.37
C ALA A 103 -28.13 22.87 -26.03
N SER A 104 -27.18 22.47 -25.17
CA SER A 104 -27.02 21.09 -24.71
C SER A 104 -27.95 20.68 -23.56
N ASN A 105 -28.59 21.65 -22.86
CA ASN A 105 -29.42 21.40 -21.66
C ASN A 105 -30.52 20.38 -21.93
N LYS A 106 -31.18 20.43 -23.11
CA LYS A 106 -32.24 19.49 -23.52
C LYS A 106 -31.82 18.00 -23.44
N PHE A 107 -30.54 17.69 -23.60
CA PHE A 107 -30.03 16.33 -23.49
C PHE A 107 -29.93 15.91 -22.03
N TYR A 108 -29.46 16.80 -21.14
CA TYR A 108 -29.38 16.55 -19.71
C TYR A 108 -30.78 16.47 -19.06
N ASP A 109 -31.71 17.31 -19.47
CA ASP A 109 -33.08 17.30 -18.95
C ASP A 109 -33.83 16.00 -19.28
N ALA A 110 -33.48 15.33 -20.38
CA ALA A 110 -34.06 14.05 -20.77
C ALA A 110 -33.45 12.82 -20.08
N VAL A 111 -32.25 12.93 -19.48
CA VAL A 111 -31.54 11.78 -18.88
C VAL A 111 -32.33 11.11 -17.76
N PRO A 112 -32.91 11.80 -16.78
CA PRO A 112 -33.61 11.15 -15.68
C PRO A 112 -34.74 10.22 -16.11
N ASP A 113 -35.55 10.66 -17.07
CA ASP A 113 -36.68 9.85 -17.60
C ASP A 113 -36.16 8.62 -18.38
N MET A 114 -35.08 8.76 -19.15
CA MET A 114 -34.43 7.64 -19.85
C MET A 114 -33.82 6.63 -18.89
N VAL A 115 -33.17 7.11 -17.84
CA VAL A 115 -32.61 6.24 -16.77
C VAL A 115 -33.73 5.46 -16.08
N ALA A 116 -34.82 6.13 -15.72
CA ALA A 116 -35.97 5.51 -15.10
C ALA A 116 -36.60 4.41 -16.00
N ASP A 117 -36.78 4.70 -17.30
CA ASP A 117 -37.29 3.75 -18.29
C ASP A 117 -36.40 2.50 -18.42
N TYR A 118 -35.07 2.65 -18.50
CA TYR A 118 -34.16 1.52 -18.56
C TYR A 118 -34.05 0.77 -17.22
N MET A 119 -34.15 1.46 -16.08
CA MET A 119 -34.26 0.80 -14.78
C MET A 119 -35.52 -0.06 -14.69
N ASP A 120 -36.67 0.40 -15.18
CA ASP A 120 -37.89 -0.40 -15.23
C ASP A 120 -37.74 -1.63 -16.12
N LYS A 121 -37.10 -1.51 -17.28
CA LYS A 121 -36.83 -2.61 -18.19
C LYS A 121 -35.89 -3.68 -17.58
N ILE A 122 -34.80 -3.25 -16.94
CA ILE A 122 -33.90 -4.15 -16.21
C ILE A 122 -34.60 -4.78 -15.02
N SER A 123 -35.42 -4.05 -14.30
CA SER A 123 -36.23 -4.57 -13.19
C SER A 123 -37.20 -5.64 -13.65
N ALA A 124 -37.82 -5.49 -14.83
CA ALA A 124 -38.71 -6.49 -15.43
C ALA A 124 -37.98 -7.79 -15.79
N ILE A 125 -36.72 -7.74 -16.21
CA ILE A 125 -35.89 -8.89 -16.55
C ILE A 125 -35.41 -9.62 -15.29
N THR A 126 -34.90 -8.85 -14.31
CA THR A 126 -34.18 -9.38 -13.16
C THR A 126 -35.05 -9.65 -11.93
N GLY A 127 -36.23 -9.02 -11.88
CA GLY A 127 -37.10 -9.00 -10.68
C GLY A 127 -36.59 -8.05 -9.59
N ARG A 128 -35.37 -7.47 -9.72
CA ARG A 128 -34.83 -6.45 -8.80
C ARG A 128 -35.30 -5.06 -9.23
N LYS A 129 -35.85 -4.31 -8.31
CA LYS A 129 -36.41 -2.97 -8.59
C LYS A 129 -35.32 -1.90 -8.42
N TYR A 130 -35.21 -1.03 -9.42
CA TYR A 130 -34.32 0.10 -9.42
C TYR A 130 -35.06 1.39 -9.81
N ARG A 131 -34.68 2.49 -9.17
CA ARG A 131 -35.16 3.86 -9.45
C ARG A 131 -33.98 4.83 -9.39
N PRO A 132 -34.06 6.01 -10.03
CA PRO A 132 -33.04 7.07 -9.86
C PRO A 132 -32.78 7.42 -8.40
N PHE A 133 -33.81 7.36 -7.56
CA PHE A 133 -33.78 7.48 -6.11
C PHE A 133 -34.68 6.40 -5.52
N ASP A 134 -34.08 5.45 -4.79
CA ASP A 134 -34.79 4.31 -4.22
C ASP A 134 -35.08 4.52 -2.75
N TYR A 135 -36.38 4.58 -2.42
CA TYR A 135 -36.81 4.58 -1.01
C TYR A 135 -36.83 3.14 -0.44
N TYR A 136 -36.29 3.00 0.75
CA TYR A 136 -36.35 1.76 1.54
C TYR A 136 -36.69 2.07 3.00
N GLY A 137 -37.66 1.39 3.59
CA GLY A 137 -38.01 1.52 4.99
C GLY A 137 -39.51 1.58 5.26
N ALA A 138 -39.90 2.11 6.44
CA ALA A 138 -41.30 2.25 6.81
C ALA A 138 -42.03 3.27 5.93
N ALA A 139 -43.25 2.94 5.48
CA ALA A 139 -44.02 3.83 4.60
C ALA A 139 -44.38 5.16 5.25
N ASP A 140 -44.41 5.19 6.58
CA ASP A 140 -44.74 6.37 7.41
C ASP A 140 -43.50 6.84 8.21
N ALA A 141 -42.29 6.66 7.69
CA ALA A 141 -41.07 7.12 8.34
C ALA A 141 -41.05 8.65 8.50
N GLU A 142 -40.66 9.09 9.68
CA GLU A 142 -40.44 10.50 9.97
C GLU A 142 -38.95 10.90 9.85
N ASN A 143 -38.04 9.94 10.02
CA ASN A 143 -36.60 10.08 9.99
C ASN A 143 -36.03 9.25 8.85
N ILE A 144 -35.32 9.87 7.91
CA ILE A 144 -34.68 9.17 6.80
C ILE A 144 -33.23 9.58 6.62
N ILE A 145 -32.42 8.64 6.16
CA ILE A 145 -31.03 8.89 5.70
C ILE A 145 -31.03 8.96 4.18
N ILE A 146 -30.24 9.87 3.61
CA ILE A 146 -29.95 9.93 2.18
C ILE A 146 -28.47 9.66 1.99
N ALA A 147 -28.15 8.68 1.16
CA ALA A 147 -26.77 8.28 0.89
C ALA A 147 -26.64 7.64 -0.49
N MET A 148 -25.43 7.45 -0.97
CA MET A 148 -25.11 6.67 -2.18
C MET A 148 -23.92 5.76 -1.96
N GLY A 149 -23.81 4.72 -2.79
CA GLY A 149 -22.74 3.74 -2.71
C GLY A 149 -22.99 2.63 -1.69
N SER A 150 -21.92 1.96 -1.25
CA SER A 150 -22.00 0.72 -0.45
C SER A 150 -22.64 0.89 0.92
N VAL A 151 -22.56 2.07 1.51
CA VAL A 151 -23.20 2.35 2.82
C VAL A 151 -24.71 2.15 2.80
N THR A 152 -25.37 2.29 1.64
CA THR A 152 -26.81 2.07 1.50
C THR A 152 -27.21 0.65 1.86
N GLU A 153 -26.37 -0.34 1.59
CA GLU A 153 -26.63 -1.75 1.95
C GLU A 153 -26.54 -1.93 3.49
N THR A 154 -25.54 -1.35 4.15
CA THR A 154 -25.46 -1.33 5.63
C THR A 154 -26.67 -0.64 6.24
N ILE A 155 -27.12 0.48 5.68
CA ILE A 155 -28.29 1.22 6.16
C ILE A 155 -29.56 0.36 6.04
N ARG A 156 -29.72 -0.43 4.97
CA ARG A 156 -30.86 -1.35 4.81
C ARG A 156 -30.93 -2.37 5.94
N GLU A 157 -29.80 -2.97 6.33
CA GLU A 157 -29.77 -3.89 7.51
C GLU A 157 -30.18 -3.18 8.79
N VAL A 158 -29.71 -1.96 9.02
CA VAL A 158 -30.10 -1.18 10.21
C VAL A 158 -31.57 -0.83 10.19
N ILE A 159 -32.15 -0.45 9.04
CA ILE A 159 -33.57 -0.17 8.89
C ILE A 159 -34.42 -1.40 9.24
N ASP A 160 -34.05 -2.58 8.72
CA ASP A 160 -34.75 -3.84 9.02
C ASP A 160 -34.71 -4.13 10.52
N TYR A 161 -33.56 -3.93 11.17
CA TYR A 161 -33.40 -4.12 12.61
C TYR A 161 -34.22 -3.08 13.44
N GLU A 162 -34.08 -1.81 13.14
CA GLU A 162 -34.77 -0.72 13.87
C GLU A 162 -36.29 -0.81 13.72
N ASN A 163 -36.79 -1.07 12.49
CA ASN A 163 -38.22 -1.20 12.25
C ASN A 163 -38.79 -2.47 12.90
N ALA A 164 -38.03 -3.58 12.98
CA ALA A 164 -38.43 -4.77 13.73
C ALA A 164 -38.50 -4.50 15.25
N ASN A 165 -37.77 -3.54 15.75
CA ASN A 165 -37.79 -3.08 17.15
C ASN A 165 -38.76 -1.92 17.40
N GLY A 166 -39.66 -1.62 16.44
CA GLY A 166 -40.76 -0.65 16.61
C GLY A 166 -40.42 0.79 16.20
N GLN A 167 -39.25 1.05 15.64
CA GLN A 167 -38.94 2.32 15.03
C GLN A 167 -39.62 2.46 13.67
N LYS A 168 -39.69 3.69 13.15
CA LYS A 168 -40.22 3.98 11.81
C LYS A 168 -39.21 4.83 11.04
N VAL A 169 -38.21 4.15 10.55
CA VAL A 169 -37.08 4.79 9.86
C VAL A 169 -36.99 4.32 8.40
N GLY A 170 -36.32 5.12 7.57
CA GLY A 170 -36.12 4.81 6.17
C GLY A 170 -34.88 5.47 5.60
N MET A 171 -34.65 5.23 4.34
CA MET A 171 -33.53 5.75 3.57
C MET A 171 -33.94 6.02 2.13
N ILE A 172 -33.26 6.99 1.48
CA ILE A 172 -33.23 7.11 0.03
C ILE A 172 -31.81 6.80 -0.43
N ALA A 173 -31.68 5.74 -1.24
CA ALA A 173 -30.47 5.42 -1.96
C ALA A 173 -30.41 6.23 -3.27
N VAL A 174 -29.36 7.04 -3.44
CA VAL A 174 -29.15 7.83 -4.66
C VAL A 174 -28.43 6.97 -5.68
N HIS A 175 -29.09 6.63 -6.78
CA HIS A 175 -28.46 6.00 -7.94
C HIS A 175 -28.06 7.04 -8.99
N LEU A 176 -29.01 7.90 -9.44
CA LEU A 176 -28.68 8.97 -10.39
C LEU A 176 -28.26 10.24 -9.65
N TYR A 177 -26.94 10.43 -9.53
CA TYR A 177 -26.39 11.62 -8.86
C TYR A 177 -26.34 12.85 -9.78
N ARG A 178 -26.06 12.64 -11.08
CA ARG A 178 -26.10 13.70 -12.10
C ARG A 178 -26.75 13.18 -13.39
N PRO A 179 -27.69 13.92 -13.99
CA PRO A 179 -28.37 15.12 -13.45
C PRO A 179 -29.16 14.80 -12.18
N PHE A 180 -29.13 15.71 -11.19
CA PHE A 180 -29.89 15.52 -9.93
C PHE A 180 -31.35 15.95 -10.18
N SER A 181 -32.27 14.99 -10.23
CA SER A 181 -33.65 15.22 -10.58
C SER A 181 -34.54 15.48 -9.36
N ALA A 182 -34.97 16.73 -9.17
CA ALA A 182 -35.92 17.10 -8.13
C ALA A 182 -37.24 16.32 -8.24
N LYS A 183 -37.74 16.05 -9.47
CA LYS A 183 -38.94 15.23 -9.71
C LYS A 183 -38.84 13.86 -9.08
N TYR A 184 -37.87 13.05 -9.49
CA TYR A 184 -37.68 11.68 -9.01
C TYR A 184 -37.27 11.62 -7.54
N PHE A 185 -36.52 12.61 -7.07
CA PHE A 185 -36.16 12.71 -5.65
C PHE A 185 -37.41 12.91 -4.79
N MET A 186 -38.27 13.90 -5.13
CA MET A 186 -39.48 14.18 -4.35
C MET A 186 -40.53 13.07 -4.42
N GLU A 187 -40.57 12.31 -5.53
CA GLU A 187 -41.41 11.10 -5.65
C GLU A 187 -40.98 10.03 -4.67
N ALA A 188 -39.67 9.96 -4.31
CA ALA A 188 -39.13 8.97 -3.36
C ALA A 188 -39.28 9.39 -1.88
N VAL A 189 -39.51 10.67 -1.58
CA VAL A 189 -39.61 11.17 -0.20
C VAL A 189 -40.98 10.86 0.38
N PRO A 190 -41.11 10.07 1.48
CA PRO A 190 -42.38 9.86 2.16
C PRO A 190 -42.97 11.18 2.68
N ALA A 191 -44.29 11.33 2.54
CA ALA A 191 -44.98 12.55 2.98
C ALA A 191 -44.89 12.83 4.48
N THR A 192 -44.55 11.83 5.27
CA THR A 192 -44.41 11.88 6.74
C THR A 192 -43.06 12.39 7.22
N VAL A 193 -42.09 12.56 6.34
CA VAL A 193 -40.71 12.89 6.69
C VAL A 193 -40.62 14.27 7.35
N LYS A 194 -40.03 14.31 8.54
CA LYS A 194 -39.76 15.51 9.31
C LYS A 194 -38.26 15.83 9.42
N ARG A 195 -37.42 14.81 9.35
CA ARG A 195 -35.94 14.95 9.53
C ARG A 195 -35.20 14.12 8.50
N ILE A 196 -34.19 14.73 7.90
CA ILE A 196 -33.33 14.10 6.91
C ILE A 196 -31.88 14.23 7.36
N THR A 197 -31.15 13.14 7.36
CA THR A 197 -29.70 13.17 7.43
C THR A 197 -29.11 12.79 6.09
N VAL A 198 -28.22 13.61 5.56
CA VAL A 198 -27.47 13.30 4.33
C VAL A 198 -26.05 12.86 4.71
N LEU A 199 -25.65 11.69 4.26
CA LEU A 199 -24.29 11.16 4.48
C LEU A 199 -23.44 11.31 3.23
N ASP A 200 -22.34 12.04 3.35
CA ASP A 200 -21.34 12.25 2.31
C ASP A 200 -20.02 11.51 2.63
N ARG A 201 -19.56 10.67 1.69
CA ARG A 201 -18.26 9.98 1.80
C ARG A 201 -17.14 10.89 1.28
N THR A 202 -17.12 12.12 1.75
CA THR A 202 -16.14 13.13 1.38
C THR A 202 -16.08 14.24 2.43
N LYS A 203 -15.06 15.08 2.30
CA LYS A 203 -14.96 16.36 2.98
C LYS A 203 -14.58 17.40 1.94
N GLU A 204 -15.43 18.41 1.74
CA GLU A 204 -15.09 19.58 0.91
C GLU A 204 -14.60 20.71 1.83
N PRO A 205 -13.27 20.93 1.95
CA PRO A 205 -12.73 21.93 2.87
C PRO A 205 -13.19 23.34 2.49
N GLY A 206 -13.70 24.09 3.49
CA GLY A 206 -14.14 25.46 3.29
C GLY A 206 -15.55 25.65 2.71
N ALA A 207 -16.25 24.57 2.32
CA ALA A 207 -17.65 24.66 1.89
C ALA A 207 -18.61 24.74 3.07
N ASN A 208 -19.80 25.29 2.82
CA ASN A 208 -20.89 25.36 3.81
C ASN A 208 -21.56 24.00 4.08
N GLY A 209 -21.16 22.97 3.39
CA GLY A 209 -21.62 21.58 3.51
C GLY A 209 -20.99 20.74 2.41
N ASP A 210 -21.12 19.44 2.55
CA ASP A 210 -20.61 18.49 1.57
C ASP A 210 -21.59 18.36 0.37
N PRO A 211 -21.13 17.88 -0.80
CA PRO A 211 -21.89 18.08 -2.05
C PRO A 211 -23.31 17.52 -2.07
N LEU A 212 -23.51 16.25 -1.64
CA LEU A 212 -24.85 15.65 -1.66
C LEU A 212 -25.80 16.36 -0.67
N TYR A 213 -25.28 16.74 0.49
CA TYR A 213 -26.02 17.50 1.48
C TYR A 213 -26.52 18.84 0.91
N LEU A 214 -25.68 19.54 0.15
CA LEU A 214 -26.06 20.79 -0.47
C LEU A 214 -27.12 20.59 -1.57
N ASP A 215 -26.97 19.56 -2.42
CA ASP A 215 -27.94 19.21 -3.44
C ASP A 215 -29.33 18.94 -2.83
N VAL A 216 -29.38 18.16 -1.75
CA VAL A 216 -30.64 17.84 -1.07
C VAL A 216 -31.27 19.09 -0.42
N ARG A 217 -30.46 19.93 0.22
CA ARG A 217 -30.96 21.18 0.80
C ARG A 217 -31.58 22.11 -0.24
N ASP A 218 -30.96 22.21 -1.40
CA ASP A 218 -31.43 23.08 -2.48
C ASP A 218 -32.85 22.70 -2.94
N ILE A 219 -33.15 21.40 -3.03
CA ILE A 219 -34.50 20.94 -3.41
C ILE A 219 -35.58 21.43 -2.44
N PHE A 220 -35.27 21.52 -1.17
CA PHE A 220 -36.23 21.97 -0.15
C PHE A 220 -36.22 23.51 0.07
N TYR A 221 -35.32 24.23 -0.61
CA TYR A 221 -35.22 25.67 -0.46
C TYR A 221 -36.54 26.36 -0.86
N GLY A 222 -37.05 27.21 0.02
CA GLY A 222 -38.29 27.94 -0.21
C GLY A 222 -39.58 27.14 0.05
N GLN A 223 -39.51 25.87 0.45
CA GLN A 223 -40.70 25.08 0.83
C GLN A 223 -41.14 25.41 2.26
N ALA A 224 -42.41 25.71 2.45
CA ALA A 224 -42.96 26.14 3.76
C ALA A 224 -42.84 25.08 4.86
N ASN A 225 -42.87 23.79 4.50
CA ASN A 225 -42.83 22.65 5.40
C ASN A 225 -41.58 21.78 5.16
N ALA A 226 -40.44 22.42 4.87
CA ALA A 226 -39.19 21.69 4.67
C ALA A 226 -38.82 20.90 5.93
N PRO A 227 -38.35 19.65 5.80
CA PRO A 227 -37.85 18.90 6.94
C PRO A 227 -36.58 19.54 7.51
N VAL A 228 -36.20 19.18 8.75
CA VAL A 228 -34.88 19.51 9.29
C VAL A 228 -33.84 18.66 8.57
N ILE A 229 -32.87 19.30 7.92
CA ILE A 229 -31.84 18.61 7.13
C ILE A 229 -30.47 18.84 7.75
N VAL A 230 -29.78 17.75 8.11
CA VAL A 230 -28.40 17.76 8.64
C VAL A 230 -27.49 16.90 7.76
N GLY A 231 -26.21 17.27 7.74
CA GLY A 231 -25.17 16.51 7.02
C GLY A 231 -24.22 15.76 7.95
N GLY A 232 -23.71 14.63 7.50
CA GLY A 232 -22.69 13.85 8.18
C GLY A 232 -21.64 13.30 7.23
N ARG A 233 -20.40 13.15 7.72
CA ARG A 233 -19.26 12.61 6.98
C ARG A 233 -18.92 11.22 7.46
N TYR A 234 -18.52 10.36 6.52
CA TYR A 234 -18.15 8.99 6.82
C TYR A 234 -17.14 8.44 5.79
N GLY A 235 -16.50 7.32 6.10
CA GLY A 235 -15.85 6.42 5.16
C GLY A 235 -14.67 6.98 4.37
N MET A 236 -14.12 8.12 4.73
CA MET A 236 -12.93 8.70 4.08
C MET A 236 -11.74 7.75 4.22
N GLY A 237 -10.93 7.62 3.15
CA GLY A 237 -9.83 6.66 3.11
C GLY A 237 -10.28 5.21 3.22
N SER A 238 -11.53 4.90 2.86
CA SER A 238 -12.17 3.59 2.99
C SER A 238 -12.34 3.09 4.42
N LYS A 239 -12.40 4.01 5.39
CA LYS A 239 -12.72 3.65 6.77
C LYS A 239 -14.04 2.89 6.83
N ASP A 240 -14.06 1.85 7.66
CA ASP A 240 -15.24 1.00 7.81
C ASP A 240 -16.44 1.74 8.38
N VAL A 241 -17.65 1.34 7.98
CA VAL A 241 -18.90 1.91 8.46
C VAL A 241 -19.78 0.78 8.99
N THR A 242 -19.86 0.70 10.30
CA THR A 242 -20.58 -0.37 10.98
C THR A 242 -22.06 -0.03 11.22
N PRO A 243 -22.92 -1.03 11.40
CA PRO A 243 -24.33 -0.81 11.79
C PRO A 243 -24.49 0.06 13.04
N SER A 244 -23.64 -0.09 14.04
CA SER A 244 -23.69 0.71 15.27
C SER A 244 -23.52 2.21 15.02
N GLN A 245 -22.70 2.59 14.05
CA GLN A 245 -22.52 3.97 13.61
C GLN A 245 -23.77 4.53 12.91
N ILE A 246 -24.48 3.71 12.14
CA ILE A 246 -25.73 4.10 11.49
C ILE A 246 -26.87 4.26 12.51
N ILE A 247 -26.93 3.41 13.55
CA ILE A 247 -27.86 3.61 14.67
C ILE A 247 -27.63 4.98 15.31
N ALA A 248 -26.37 5.37 15.54
CA ALA A 248 -26.03 6.68 16.10
C ALA A 248 -26.55 7.83 15.22
N VAL A 249 -26.57 7.65 13.88
CA VAL A 249 -27.14 8.64 12.96
C VAL A 249 -28.65 8.78 13.17
N TYR A 250 -29.40 7.68 13.26
CA TYR A 250 -30.84 7.74 13.56
C TYR A 250 -31.12 8.36 14.93
N LYS A 251 -30.36 8.01 15.97
CA LYS A 251 -30.46 8.63 17.30
C LYS A 251 -30.16 10.14 17.31
N ASN A 252 -29.22 10.57 16.46
CA ASN A 252 -28.97 12.01 16.30
C ASN A 252 -30.22 12.77 15.79
N MET A 253 -30.98 12.15 14.88
CA MET A 253 -32.22 12.76 14.36
C MET A 253 -33.32 12.85 15.41
N GLU A 254 -33.30 12.04 16.46
CA GLU A 254 -34.29 12.08 17.55
C GLU A 254 -34.07 13.27 18.50
N ARG A 255 -32.90 13.92 18.44
CA ARG A 255 -32.58 15.09 19.30
C ARG A 255 -33.45 16.28 18.92
N ASN A 256 -33.74 17.15 19.89
CA ASN A 256 -34.43 18.42 19.62
C ASN A 256 -33.65 19.28 18.65
N GLU A 257 -32.32 19.32 18.82
CA GLU A 257 -31.36 19.97 17.90
C GLU A 257 -30.36 18.90 17.41
N PRO A 258 -30.61 18.27 16.24
CA PRO A 258 -29.68 17.31 15.67
C PRO A 258 -28.34 17.96 15.33
N LYS A 259 -27.24 17.28 15.68
CA LYS A 259 -25.89 17.74 15.32
C LYS A 259 -25.77 17.74 13.79
N ASN A 260 -25.33 18.86 13.24
CA ASN A 260 -25.06 19.04 11.81
C ASN A 260 -23.55 18.99 11.51
N GLN A 261 -23.17 18.60 10.32
CA GLN A 261 -21.78 18.41 9.90
C GLN A 261 -21.00 17.50 10.86
N PHE A 262 -21.65 16.45 11.33
CA PHE A 262 -21.04 15.48 12.24
C PHE A 262 -20.15 14.48 11.48
N THR A 263 -19.39 13.70 12.24
CA THR A 263 -18.60 12.56 11.76
C THR A 263 -19.02 11.27 12.44
N ILE A 264 -18.91 10.15 11.73
CA ILE A 264 -19.03 8.79 12.28
C ILE A 264 -17.78 7.98 11.89
N GLY A 265 -17.47 6.95 12.70
CA GLY A 265 -16.32 6.06 12.48
C GLY A 265 -15.00 6.57 13.05
N ILE A 266 -14.98 7.76 13.63
CA ILE A 266 -13.83 8.35 14.33
C ILE A 266 -14.28 9.00 15.63
N GLU A 267 -13.33 9.19 16.56
CA GLU A 267 -13.52 10.02 17.75
C GLU A 267 -12.88 11.40 17.51
N ASP A 268 -13.74 12.40 17.36
CA ASP A 268 -13.30 13.78 17.12
C ASP A 268 -13.36 14.58 18.44
N ASP A 269 -12.26 14.64 19.14
CA ASP A 269 -12.03 15.33 20.39
C ASP A 269 -11.39 16.72 20.22
N VAL A 270 -11.36 17.23 18.96
CA VAL A 270 -10.81 18.56 18.63
C VAL A 270 -11.95 19.54 18.34
N PRO A 271 -12.69 19.50 17.22
CA PRO A 271 -13.92 20.27 17.05
C PRO A 271 -15.18 19.57 17.59
N PHE A 272 -15.08 18.36 18.16
CA PHE A 272 -16.18 17.61 18.80
C PHE A 272 -17.37 17.33 17.87
N ARG A 273 -17.09 16.92 16.65
CA ARG A 273 -18.12 16.66 15.63
C ARG A 273 -18.64 15.23 15.62
N SER A 274 -17.95 14.28 16.24
CA SER A 274 -18.37 12.89 16.25
C SER A 274 -19.70 12.67 16.96
N LEU A 275 -20.48 11.70 16.47
CA LEU A 275 -21.59 11.14 17.20
C LEU A 275 -21.06 10.09 18.22
N PRO A 276 -21.74 9.90 19.36
CA PRO A 276 -21.38 8.87 20.32
C PRO A 276 -21.38 7.48 19.68
N ALA A 277 -20.39 6.63 20.05
CA ALA A 277 -20.36 5.25 19.62
C ALA A 277 -21.48 4.44 20.28
N GLU A 278 -22.09 3.53 19.53
CA GLU A 278 -23.07 2.55 20.00
C GLU A 278 -22.41 1.18 20.09
N ALA A 279 -22.97 0.27 20.88
CA ALA A 279 -22.52 -1.10 20.99
C ALA A 279 -22.75 -1.86 19.67
N ASP A 280 -21.81 -2.71 19.29
CA ASP A 280 -21.96 -3.59 18.11
C ASP A 280 -23.08 -4.60 18.36
N VAL A 281 -23.97 -4.74 17.38
CA VAL A 281 -25.08 -5.69 17.38
C VAL A 281 -25.00 -6.51 16.08
N LYS A 282 -25.22 -7.83 16.20
CA LYS A 282 -25.33 -8.72 15.02
C LYS A 282 -26.64 -8.41 14.30
N MET A 283 -26.56 -7.88 13.09
CA MET A 283 -27.71 -7.48 12.27
C MET A 283 -27.91 -8.33 11.03
N THR A 284 -26.98 -9.24 10.76
CA THR A 284 -27.14 -10.17 9.62
C THR A 284 -28.39 -11.02 9.81
N PRO A 285 -29.11 -11.34 8.71
CA PRO A 285 -30.30 -12.18 8.79
C PRO A 285 -30.04 -13.52 9.49
N ALA A 286 -31.05 -14.04 10.19
CA ALA A 286 -30.96 -15.36 10.84
C ALA A 286 -30.50 -16.43 9.83
N GLY A 287 -29.54 -17.27 10.24
CA GLY A 287 -28.95 -18.30 9.36
C GLY A 287 -27.76 -17.80 8.54
N THR A 288 -27.36 -16.53 8.66
CA THR A 288 -26.09 -16.03 8.13
C THR A 288 -24.96 -16.42 9.06
N TYR A 289 -23.95 -17.10 8.52
CA TYR A 289 -22.74 -17.49 9.23
C TYR A 289 -21.60 -16.55 8.88
N GLU A 290 -20.89 -16.05 9.90
CA GLU A 290 -19.79 -15.10 9.77
C GLU A 290 -18.48 -15.73 10.24
N ALA A 291 -17.50 -15.82 9.37
CA ALA A 291 -16.19 -16.42 9.65
C ALA A 291 -15.05 -15.44 9.38
N LYS A 292 -14.10 -15.38 10.30
CA LYS A 292 -12.93 -14.49 10.23
C LYS A 292 -11.63 -15.28 10.34
N PHE A 293 -10.66 -14.96 9.49
CA PHE A 293 -9.39 -15.69 9.42
C PHE A 293 -8.22 -14.71 9.47
N TYR A 294 -7.32 -14.95 10.41
CA TYR A 294 -6.08 -14.18 10.54
C TYR A 294 -4.92 -14.96 9.95
N GLY A 295 -4.16 -14.32 9.06
CA GLY A 295 -3.04 -14.91 8.37
C GLY A 295 -1.90 -13.94 8.14
N LEU A 296 -0.81 -14.47 7.61
CA LEU A 296 0.40 -13.71 7.26
C LEU A 296 0.45 -13.51 5.74
N GLY A 297 0.85 -12.34 5.30
CA GLY A 297 1.04 -12.06 3.88
C GLY A 297 1.96 -13.10 3.22
N SER A 298 1.48 -13.70 2.14
CA SER A 298 2.14 -14.77 1.37
C SER A 298 2.12 -16.18 2.00
N ASP A 299 1.38 -16.41 3.08
CA ASP A 299 1.21 -17.76 3.68
C ASP A 299 0.16 -18.63 2.97
N GLY A 300 -0.61 -18.05 2.05
CA GLY A 300 -1.66 -18.73 1.29
C GLY A 300 -3.06 -18.67 1.91
N THR A 301 -3.23 -18.09 3.10
CA THR A 301 -4.52 -17.98 3.81
C THR A 301 -5.59 -17.28 2.96
N VAL A 302 -5.27 -16.14 2.35
CA VAL A 302 -6.21 -15.42 1.48
C VAL A 302 -6.65 -16.25 0.28
N GLY A 303 -5.71 -16.97 -0.36
CA GLY A 303 -6.02 -17.87 -1.49
C GLY A 303 -6.95 -19.02 -1.08
N ALA A 304 -6.70 -19.64 0.07
CA ALA A 304 -7.55 -20.69 0.62
C ALA A 304 -8.97 -20.18 0.93
N ASN A 305 -9.09 -18.98 1.51
CA ASN A 305 -10.39 -18.40 1.84
C ASN A 305 -11.19 -17.96 0.59
N LYS A 306 -10.49 -17.46 -0.46
CA LYS A 306 -11.11 -17.26 -1.78
C LYS A 306 -11.64 -18.56 -2.38
N ASN A 307 -10.91 -19.65 -2.19
CA ASN A 307 -11.36 -20.96 -2.61
C ASN A 307 -12.55 -21.45 -1.76
N SER A 308 -12.49 -21.28 -0.43
CA SER A 308 -13.59 -21.70 0.47
C SER A 308 -14.92 -21.03 0.11
N ILE A 309 -14.93 -19.69 -0.11
CA ILE A 309 -16.16 -18.99 -0.45
C ILE A 309 -16.72 -19.42 -1.83
N LYS A 310 -15.85 -19.75 -2.78
CA LYS A 310 -16.24 -20.28 -4.09
C LYS A 310 -16.81 -21.71 -3.98
N ILE A 311 -16.23 -22.55 -3.14
CA ILE A 311 -16.74 -23.91 -2.86
C ILE A 311 -18.14 -23.82 -2.26
N ILE A 312 -18.33 -23.01 -1.22
CA ILE A 312 -19.64 -22.83 -0.57
C ILE A 312 -20.67 -22.32 -1.57
N GLY A 313 -20.32 -21.29 -2.34
CA GLY A 313 -21.22 -20.70 -3.34
C GLY A 313 -21.55 -21.62 -4.52
N GLY A 314 -20.61 -22.48 -4.93
CA GLY A 314 -20.79 -23.43 -6.04
C GLY A 314 -21.53 -24.71 -5.63
N ALA A 315 -21.27 -25.24 -4.43
CA ALA A 315 -21.84 -26.45 -3.91
C ALA A 315 -23.22 -26.27 -3.26
N THR A 316 -23.67 -25.03 -3.06
CA THR A 316 -24.93 -24.70 -2.38
C THR A 316 -25.68 -23.57 -3.08
N ASN A 317 -26.94 -23.38 -2.71
CA ASN A 317 -27.74 -22.23 -3.11
C ASN A 317 -27.52 -21.01 -2.20
N LYS A 318 -26.57 -21.04 -1.25
CA LYS A 318 -26.29 -19.95 -0.32
C LYS A 318 -25.78 -18.71 -1.03
N TYR A 319 -26.20 -17.56 -0.54
CA TYR A 319 -25.56 -16.29 -0.83
C TYR A 319 -24.19 -16.28 -0.16
N CYS A 320 -23.20 -15.71 -0.82
CA CYS A 320 -21.81 -15.70 -0.37
C CYS A 320 -21.18 -14.33 -0.58
N GLN A 321 -20.43 -13.89 0.42
CA GLN A 321 -19.65 -12.66 0.39
C GLN A 321 -18.29 -12.90 1.03
N ALA A 322 -17.24 -12.35 0.45
CA ALA A 322 -15.93 -12.31 1.07
C ALA A 322 -15.28 -10.93 0.90
N TYR A 323 -14.55 -10.51 1.91
CA TYR A 323 -13.72 -9.32 1.89
C TYR A 323 -12.35 -9.64 2.51
N PHE A 324 -11.27 -9.07 1.94
CA PHE A 324 -9.90 -9.33 2.38
C PHE A 324 -9.23 -8.02 2.75
N ALA A 325 -8.88 -7.88 4.01
CA ALA A 325 -8.10 -6.77 4.52
C ALA A 325 -6.60 -7.11 4.53
N TYR A 326 -5.76 -6.19 4.11
CA TYR A 326 -4.31 -6.35 4.01
C TYR A 326 -3.59 -5.19 4.70
N ASP A 327 -2.43 -5.52 5.29
CA ASP A 327 -1.41 -4.54 5.62
C ASP A 327 -0.68 -4.10 4.32
N SER A 328 -0.11 -2.91 4.33
CA SER A 328 0.71 -2.38 3.23
C SER A 328 2.05 -3.12 3.05
N LYS A 329 2.51 -3.86 4.04
CA LYS A 329 3.75 -4.63 4.00
C LYS A 329 3.62 -5.83 3.06
N LYS A 330 4.55 -5.95 2.10
CA LYS A 330 4.48 -6.96 1.04
C LYS A 330 4.80 -8.39 1.53
N SER A 331 5.73 -8.53 2.47
CA SER A 331 6.07 -9.83 3.08
C SER A 331 5.80 -9.77 4.57
N GLY A 332 5.15 -10.81 5.09
CA GLY A 332 4.85 -10.92 6.51
C GLY A 332 3.91 -9.83 7.04
N GLY A 333 3.12 -9.20 6.17
CA GLY A 333 2.08 -8.27 6.58
C GLY A 333 0.87 -8.99 7.16
N PHE A 334 0.14 -8.31 8.04
CA PHE A 334 -1.11 -8.82 8.59
C PHE A 334 -2.18 -8.98 7.50
N THR A 335 -2.94 -10.08 7.54
CA THR A 335 -4.12 -10.27 6.69
C THR A 335 -5.31 -10.74 7.52
N ALA A 336 -6.49 -10.21 7.21
CA ALA A 336 -7.75 -10.68 7.75
C ALA A 336 -8.74 -10.98 6.62
N SER A 337 -9.25 -12.19 6.58
CA SER A 337 -10.31 -12.60 5.63
C SER A 337 -11.65 -12.63 6.36
N HIS A 338 -12.65 -12.03 5.75
CA HIS A 338 -14.02 -11.94 6.26
C HIS A 338 -14.95 -12.66 5.30
N LEU A 339 -15.59 -13.74 5.74
CA LEU A 339 -16.48 -14.55 4.93
C LEU A 339 -17.88 -14.57 5.55
N ARG A 340 -18.92 -14.27 4.75
CA ARG A 340 -20.32 -14.42 5.10
C ARG A 340 -21.02 -15.34 4.11
N PHE A 341 -21.85 -16.21 4.61
CA PHE A 341 -22.68 -17.08 3.78
C PHE A 341 -23.99 -17.46 4.51
N GLY A 342 -25.09 -17.53 3.78
CA GLY A 342 -26.40 -17.76 4.35
C GLY A 342 -27.50 -17.95 3.30
N ASP A 343 -28.72 -18.13 3.78
CA ASP A 343 -29.87 -18.40 2.92
C ASP A 343 -30.60 -17.13 2.45
N CYS A 344 -30.17 -15.94 2.95
CA CYS A 344 -30.70 -14.64 2.56
C CYS A 344 -29.62 -13.81 1.85
N PRO A 345 -29.99 -12.82 1.00
CA PRO A 345 -29.05 -11.88 0.42
C PRO A 345 -28.21 -11.17 1.49
N ILE A 346 -26.91 -11.09 1.27
CA ILE A 346 -25.96 -10.47 2.19
C ILE A 346 -25.80 -8.99 1.81
N ARG A 347 -26.15 -8.09 2.71
CA ARG A 347 -26.09 -6.63 2.55
C ARG A 347 -25.02 -5.98 3.41
N SER A 348 -24.25 -6.78 4.12
CA SER A 348 -23.23 -6.34 5.07
C SER A 348 -21.98 -5.88 4.34
N THR A 349 -21.89 -4.59 3.98
CA THR A 349 -20.72 -4.00 3.31
C THR A 349 -19.66 -3.50 4.29
N TYR A 350 -19.68 -3.96 5.52
CA TYR A 350 -18.73 -3.68 6.60
C TYR A 350 -17.95 -4.95 6.98
N LEU A 351 -16.82 -4.78 7.65
CA LEU A 351 -16.02 -5.89 8.17
C LEU A 351 -16.79 -6.64 9.25
N ILE A 352 -16.53 -7.95 9.38
CA ILE A 352 -17.17 -8.76 10.42
C ILE A 352 -16.71 -8.29 11.80
N THR A 353 -17.66 -7.83 12.62
CA THR A 353 -17.46 -7.44 14.01
C THR A 353 -18.00 -8.50 14.99
N THR A 354 -18.88 -9.38 14.55
CA THR A 354 -19.59 -10.40 15.37
C THR A 354 -19.43 -11.81 14.78
N PRO A 355 -18.18 -12.32 14.62
CA PRO A 355 -17.97 -13.63 13.96
C PRO A 355 -18.54 -14.80 14.77
N ASP A 356 -19.03 -15.83 14.08
CA ASP A 356 -19.40 -17.13 14.63
C ASP A 356 -18.21 -18.09 14.69
N PHE A 357 -17.20 -17.84 13.83
CA PHE A 357 -15.97 -18.61 13.72
C PHE A 357 -14.76 -17.68 13.54
N VAL A 358 -13.69 -17.99 14.26
CA VAL A 358 -12.39 -17.33 14.07
C VAL A 358 -11.31 -18.39 13.89
N ALA A 359 -10.44 -18.23 12.86
CA ALA A 359 -9.22 -18.98 12.71
C ALA A 359 -8.00 -18.07 12.79
N CYS A 360 -7.00 -18.50 13.56
CA CYS A 360 -5.68 -17.85 13.61
C CYS A 360 -4.62 -18.81 13.06
N HIS A 361 -4.09 -18.48 11.89
CA HIS A 361 -3.10 -19.31 11.20
C HIS A 361 -1.66 -19.07 11.70
N VAL A 362 -1.43 -17.97 12.43
CA VAL A 362 -0.10 -17.56 12.91
C VAL A 362 -0.05 -17.65 14.43
N PRO A 363 0.72 -18.60 15.01
CA PRO A 363 0.76 -18.79 16.47
C PRO A 363 1.12 -17.53 17.26
N ALA A 364 2.02 -16.70 16.74
CA ALA A 364 2.46 -15.47 17.39
C ALA A 364 1.35 -14.40 17.55
N TYR A 365 0.30 -14.46 16.73
CA TYR A 365 -0.76 -13.44 16.75
C TYR A 365 -1.58 -13.39 18.02
N ILE A 366 -1.60 -14.48 18.80
CA ILE A 366 -2.26 -14.50 20.12
C ILE A 366 -1.68 -13.48 21.10
N HIS A 367 -0.41 -13.07 20.89
CA HIS A 367 0.28 -12.06 21.72
C HIS A 367 0.31 -10.67 21.08
N MET A 368 -0.02 -10.58 19.78
CA MET A 368 0.11 -9.34 19.02
C MET A 368 -1.22 -8.63 18.79
N TYR A 369 -2.30 -9.42 18.63
CA TYR A 369 -3.59 -8.91 18.22
C TYR A 369 -4.72 -9.50 19.08
N ASP A 370 -5.82 -8.77 19.19
CA ASP A 370 -7.05 -9.27 19.82
C ASP A 370 -7.85 -10.11 18.80
N VAL A 371 -7.38 -11.34 18.55
CA VAL A 371 -7.97 -12.22 17.54
C VAL A 371 -9.36 -12.75 17.90
N LEU A 372 -9.77 -12.68 19.18
CA LEU A 372 -11.09 -13.14 19.65
C LEU A 372 -12.13 -12.03 19.70
N LYS A 373 -11.77 -10.78 19.41
CA LYS A 373 -12.70 -9.63 19.51
C LYS A 373 -13.99 -9.89 18.73
N GLY A 374 -15.10 -9.83 19.44
CA GLY A 374 -16.46 -9.97 18.88
C GLY A 374 -16.93 -11.40 18.61
N LEU A 375 -16.10 -12.44 18.81
CA LEU A 375 -16.51 -13.84 18.63
C LEU A 375 -17.72 -14.16 19.50
N GLN A 376 -18.79 -14.60 18.85
CA GLN A 376 -20.09 -14.80 19.50
C GLN A 376 -20.06 -15.92 20.54
N LYS A 377 -20.88 -15.80 21.56
CA LYS A 377 -21.04 -16.82 22.60
C LYS A 377 -21.38 -18.17 21.96
N GLY A 378 -20.66 -19.23 22.34
CA GLY A 378 -20.79 -20.57 21.77
C GLY A 378 -20.16 -20.74 20.38
N GLY A 379 -19.53 -19.68 19.85
CA GLY A 379 -18.77 -19.71 18.61
C GLY A 379 -17.55 -20.62 18.68
N SER A 380 -16.80 -20.71 17.59
CA SER A 380 -15.64 -21.59 17.47
C SER A 380 -14.37 -20.81 17.19
N PHE A 381 -13.27 -21.17 17.86
CA PHE A 381 -11.93 -20.65 17.63
C PHE A 381 -10.98 -21.77 17.24
N LEU A 382 -10.28 -21.62 16.11
CA LEU A 382 -9.27 -22.55 15.61
C LEU A 382 -7.91 -21.89 15.61
N LEU A 383 -6.94 -22.44 16.34
CA LEU A 383 -5.56 -21.95 16.38
C LEU A 383 -4.62 -22.95 15.71
N ASN A 384 -3.80 -22.47 14.77
CA ASN A 384 -2.61 -23.20 14.35
C ASN A 384 -1.61 -23.14 15.50
N SER A 385 -1.53 -24.20 16.28
CA SER A 385 -0.66 -24.27 17.46
C SER A 385 0.53 -25.20 17.21
N ILE A 386 1.73 -24.72 17.47
CA ILE A 386 2.95 -25.53 17.48
C ILE A 386 3.12 -26.32 18.77
N TRP A 387 2.29 -26.04 19.77
CA TRP A 387 2.26 -26.67 21.09
C TRP A 387 1.15 -27.72 21.17
N ASP A 388 1.28 -28.66 22.07
CA ASP A 388 0.19 -29.55 22.46
C ASP A 388 -0.90 -28.82 23.28
N GLU A 389 -1.94 -29.52 23.71
CA GLU A 389 -3.06 -28.91 24.42
C GLU A 389 -2.62 -28.23 25.73
N GLU A 390 -1.77 -28.87 26.54
CA GLU A 390 -1.37 -28.35 27.83
C GLU A 390 -0.38 -27.17 27.70
N GLU A 391 0.55 -27.25 26.77
CA GLU A 391 1.45 -26.14 26.49
C GLU A 391 0.72 -24.97 25.82
N THR A 392 -0.25 -25.21 24.95
CA THR A 392 -1.10 -24.16 24.38
C THR A 392 -1.84 -23.39 25.48
N LYS A 393 -2.42 -24.09 26.45
CA LYS A 393 -3.07 -23.46 27.61
C LYS A 393 -2.14 -22.55 28.40
N LYS A 394 -0.84 -22.90 28.53
CA LYS A 394 0.15 -22.05 29.21
C LYS A 394 0.49 -20.80 28.41
N HIS A 395 0.60 -20.91 27.10
CA HIS A 395 0.99 -19.81 26.22
C HIS A 395 -0.11 -18.81 25.94
N LEU A 396 -1.38 -19.16 26.12
CA LEU A 396 -2.49 -18.23 25.92
C LEU A 396 -2.44 -17.06 26.93
N PRO A 397 -2.58 -15.80 26.47
CA PRO A 397 -2.77 -14.65 27.37
C PRO A 397 -4.01 -14.78 28.24
N ASN A 398 -3.99 -14.19 29.43
CA ASN A 398 -5.10 -14.27 30.39
C ASN A 398 -6.39 -13.67 29.84
N HIS A 399 -6.33 -12.56 29.12
CA HIS A 399 -7.51 -11.97 28.49
C HIS A 399 -8.19 -12.91 27.49
N MET A 400 -7.41 -13.68 26.72
CA MET A 400 -7.96 -14.68 25.81
C MET A 400 -8.60 -15.85 26.59
N LYS A 401 -7.92 -16.35 27.64
CA LYS A 401 -8.45 -17.39 28.50
C LYS A 401 -9.79 -17.01 29.09
N ARG A 402 -9.90 -15.77 29.64
CA ARG A 402 -11.17 -15.26 30.16
C ARG A 402 -12.24 -15.24 29.08
N TYR A 403 -11.91 -14.66 27.90
CA TYR A 403 -12.86 -14.57 26.79
C TYR A 403 -13.41 -15.92 26.36
N LEU A 404 -12.54 -16.93 26.22
CA LEU A 404 -12.91 -18.30 25.88
C LEU A 404 -13.90 -18.91 26.90
N ALA A 405 -13.63 -18.70 28.19
CA ALA A 405 -14.44 -19.24 29.26
C ALA A 405 -15.78 -18.48 29.45
N GLU A 406 -15.76 -17.14 29.41
CA GLU A 406 -16.95 -16.30 29.59
C GLU A 406 -17.96 -16.49 28.46
N ASN A 407 -17.48 -16.63 27.24
CA ASN A 407 -18.31 -16.77 26.06
C ASN A 407 -18.53 -18.22 25.61
N GLU A 408 -18.13 -19.20 26.42
CA GLU A 408 -18.35 -20.64 26.17
C GLU A 408 -17.87 -21.05 24.77
N ILE A 409 -16.69 -20.55 24.36
CA ILE A 409 -16.14 -20.77 23.02
C ILE A 409 -15.67 -22.20 22.83
N ASN A 410 -16.01 -22.81 21.68
CA ASN A 410 -15.47 -24.09 21.26
C ASN A 410 -14.05 -23.88 20.74
N PHE A 411 -13.05 -24.22 21.53
CA PHE A 411 -11.65 -23.99 21.20
C PHE A 411 -11.03 -25.24 20.57
N TYR A 412 -10.40 -25.06 19.41
CA TYR A 412 -9.70 -26.11 18.65
C TYR A 412 -8.26 -25.71 18.36
N ILE A 413 -7.36 -26.70 18.36
CA ILE A 413 -5.98 -26.54 17.92
C ILE A 413 -5.64 -27.59 16.88
N ILE A 414 -4.72 -27.24 15.98
CA ILE A 414 -4.09 -28.12 15.00
C ILE A 414 -2.65 -27.69 14.78
N ASN A 415 -1.69 -28.62 14.76
CA ASN A 415 -0.31 -28.28 14.41
C ASN A 415 -0.11 -28.38 12.88
N GLY A 416 -0.69 -27.43 12.16
CA GLY A 416 -0.60 -27.35 10.71
C GLY A 416 0.83 -27.14 10.21
N THR A 417 1.67 -26.48 11.00
CA THR A 417 3.08 -26.24 10.68
C THR A 417 3.86 -27.55 10.62
N LYS A 418 3.73 -28.40 11.65
CA LYS A 418 4.36 -29.73 11.69
C LYS A 418 3.85 -30.63 10.56
N ILE A 419 2.54 -30.69 10.39
CA ILE A 419 1.90 -31.48 9.32
C ILE A 419 2.40 -31.02 7.95
N GLY A 420 2.47 -29.72 7.69
CA GLY A 420 2.97 -29.18 6.43
C GLY A 420 4.43 -29.55 6.16
N GLN A 421 5.26 -29.53 7.18
CA GLN A 421 6.68 -29.94 7.09
C GLN A 421 6.81 -31.44 6.80
N GLU A 422 6.08 -32.29 7.50
CA GLU A 422 6.07 -33.74 7.30
C GLU A 422 5.57 -34.16 5.90
N LEU A 423 4.63 -33.41 5.35
CA LEU A 423 4.10 -33.62 3.98
C LEU A 423 4.98 -32.99 2.87
N GLY A 424 6.04 -32.26 3.22
CA GLY A 424 6.90 -31.58 2.24
C GLY A 424 6.35 -30.26 1.70
N LEU A 425 5.29 -29.71 2.32
CA LEU A 425 4.71 -28.41 1.96
C LEU A 425 5.48 -27.22 2.58
N GLY A 426 6.49 -27.46 3.38
CA GLY A 426 7.20 -26.46 4.15
C GLY A 426 6.27 -25.78 5.16
N ASN A 427 6.21 -24.45 5.13
CA ASN A 427 5.37 -23.68 6.06
C ASN A 427 3.97 -23.37 5.52
N ARG A 428 3.53 -24.02 4.44
CA ARG A 428 2.22 -23.80 3.85
C ARG A 428 1.17 -24.59 4.63
N THR A 429 0.45 -23.92 5.50
CA THR A 429 -0.59 -24.53 6.36
C THR A 429 -2.00 -24.30 5.86
N ASN A 430 -2.16 -23.46 4.85
CA ASN A 430 -3.45 -22.95 4.38
C ASN A 430 -4.46 -24.05 4.02
N THR A 431 -4.05 -25.09 3.29
CA THR A 431 -4.94 -26.20 2.88
C THR A 431 -5.37 -27.03 4.09
N ILE A 432 -4.45 -27.26 5.05
CA ILE A 432 -4.72 -27.99 6.30
C ILE A 432 -5.77 -27.23 7.12
N MET A 433 -5.56 -25.91 7.31
CA MET A 433 -6.47 -25.05 8.07
C MET A 433 -7.83 -24.91 7.39
N GLN A 434 -7.88 -24.88 6.06
CA GLN A 434 -9.12 -24.85 5.29
C GLN A 434 -9.94 -26.12 5.48
N SER A 435 -9.30 -27.28 5.46
CA SER A 435 -9.96 -28.56 5.73
C SER A 435 -10.49 -28.63 7.17
N ALA A 436 -9.72 -28.17 8.15
CA ALA A 436 -10.14 -28.07 9.55
C ALA A 436 -11.36 -27.14 9.72
N PHE A 437 -11.38 -26.00 9.01
CA PHE A 437 -12.54 -25.10 9.00
C PHE A 437 -13.82 -25.81 8.55
N PHE A 438 -13.79 -26.52 7.42
CA PHE A 438 -14.96 -27.26 6.95
C PHE A 438 -15.36 -28.38 7.90
N LYS A 439 -14.39 -29.05 8.56
CA LYS A 439 -14.68 -30.12 9.53
C LYS A 439 -15.38 -29.59 10.79
N ILE A 440 -14.93 -28.43 11.30
CA ILE A 440 -15.49 -27.80 12.53
C ILE A 440 -16.88 -27.23 12.25
N THR A 441 -17.01 -26.49 11.15
CA THR A 441 -18.24 -25.72 10.89
C THR A 441 -19.33 -26.53 10.22
N ASN A 442 -18.96 -27.55 9.47
CA ASN A 442 -19.87 -28.41 8.66
C ASN A 442 -20.89 -27.57 7.86
N VAL A 443 -20.47 -26.39 7.40
CA VAL A 443 -21.28 -25.45 6.58
C VAL A 443 -21.78 -26.08 5.29
N ILE A 444 -21.02 -27.03 4.77
CA ILE A 444 -21.40 -28.02 3.78
C ILE A 444 -20.94 -29.39 4.30
N PRO A 445 -21.54 -30.53 3.86
CA PRO A 445 -21.06 -31.83 4.28
C PRO A 445 -19.56 -31.98 4.03
N TYR A 446 -18.82 -32.44 5.05
CA TYR A 446 -17.35 -32.43 5.02
C TYR A 446 -16.77 -33.18 3.81
N GLU A 447 -17.40 -34.33 3.44
CA GLU A 447 -16.98 -35.13 2.28
C GLU A 447 -17.14 -34.35 0.96
N VAL A 448 -18.18 -33.50 0.85
CA VAL A 448 -18.36 -32.60 -0.30
C VAL A 448 -17.26 -31.55 -0.30
N ALA A 449 -16.95 -30.95 0.84
CA ALA A 449 -15.86 -29.98 0.96
C ALA A 449 -14.51 -30.58 0.55
N VAL A 450 -14.19 -31.78 1.01
CA VAL A 450 -12.96 -32.51 0.64
C VAL A 450 -12.90 -32.75 -0.86
N SER A 451 -14.00 -33.23 -1.48
CA SER A 451 -14.07 -33.44 -2.93
C SER A 451 -13.83 -32.18 -3.73
N GLU A 452 -14.48 -31.07 -3.36
CA GLU A 452 -14.33 -29.79 -4.02
C GLU A 452 -12.93 -29.16 -3.82
N MET A 453 -12.34 -29.31 -2.64
CA MET A 453 -10.96 -28.89 -2.38
C MET A 453 -9.98 -29.67 -3.26
N LYS A 454 -10.12 -30.97 -3.38
CA LYS A 454 -9.27 -31.80 -4.23
C LYS A 454 -9.46 -31.44 -5.72
N HIS A 455 -10.67 -31.19 -6.17
CA HIS A 455 -10.93 -30.70 -7.53
C HIS A 455 -10.25 -29.35 -7.81
N ALA A 456 -10.30 -28.41 -6.86
CA ALA A 456 -9.62 -27.12 -6.98
C ALA A 456 -8.08 -27.26 -7.03
N ILE A 457 -7.53 -28.24 -6.31
CA ILE A 457 -6.10 -28.60 -6.34
C ILE A 457 -5.71 -29.11 -7.72
N ASP A 458 -6.49 -30.01 -8.33
CA ASP A 458 -6.27 -30.50 -9.69
C ASP A 458 -6.23 -29.37 -10.71
N LYS A 459 -7.20 -28.49 -10.63
CA LYS A 459 -7.28 -27.32 -11.52
C LYS A 459 -6.06 -26.39 -11.38
N SER A 460 -5.57 -26.22 -10.14
CA SER A 460 -4.48 -25.27 -9.83
C SER A 460 -3.08 -25.85 -10.02
N TYR A 461 -2.90 -27.12 -9.70
CA TYR A 461 -1.61 -27.80 -9.64
C TYR A 461 -1.44 -28.98 -10.59
N GLY A 462 -2.47 -29.43 -11.29
CA GLY A 462 -2.39 -30.58 -12.19
C GLY A 462 -1.25 -30.48 -13.22
N LYS A 463 -0.99 -29.27 -13.74
CA LYS A 463 0.12 -29.02 -14.65
C LYS A 463 1.52 -29.05 -14.01
N LYS A 464 1.59 -29.06 -12.66
CA LYS A 464 2.86 -29.09 -11.93
C LYS A 464 3.35 -30.49 -11.58
N GLY A 465 2.56 -31.53 -11.89
CA GLY A 465 2.87 -32.91 -11.69
C GLY A 465 2.14 -33.58 -10.54
N GLU A 466 1.96 -34.88 -10.66
CA GLU A 466 1.17 -35.73 -9.77
C GLU A 466 1.68 -35.73 -8.31
N ALA A 467 2.98 -35.64 -8.11
CA ALA A 467 3.57 -35.58 -6.77
C ALA A 467 3.10 -34.35 -5.97
N ILE A 468 2.99 -33.19 -6.62
CA ILE A 468 2.51 -31.94 -5.98
C ILE A 468 1.01 -32.03 -5.68
N VAL A 469 0.22 -32.60 -6.58
CA VAL A 469 -1.21 -32.85 -6.40
C VAL A 469 -1.44 -33.74 -5.19
N ASN A 470 -0.78 -34.91 -5.12
CA ASN A 470 -0.91 -35.88 -4.04
C ASN A 470 -0.48 -35.31 -2.68
N MET A 471 0.56 -34.51 -2.64
CA MET A 471 1.01 -33.79 -1.46
C MET A 471 -0.09 -32.86 -0.90
N ASN A 472 -0.76 -32.10 -1.77
CA ASN A 472 -1.87 -31.23 -1.39
C ASN A 472 -3.13 -32.02 -1.00
N TYR A 473 -3.40 -33.15 -1.62
CA TYR A 473 -4.48 -34.06 -1.20
C TYR A 473 -4.25 -34.57 0.22
N ALA A 474 -3.02 -35.00 0.53
CA ALA A 474 -2.67 -35.43 1.88
C ALA A 474 -2.87 -34.31 2.91
N ALA A 475 -2.65 -33.06 2.54
CA ALA A 475 -2.90 -31.92 3.41
C ALA A 475 -4.41 -31.71 3.68
N VAL A 476 -5.27 -31.89 2.66
CA VAL A 476 -6.73 -31.86 2.85
C VAL A 476 -7.17 -32.94 3.83
N ASP A 477 -6.72 -34.17 3.62
CA ASP A 477 -7.08 -35.33 4.47
C ASP A 477 -6.57 -35.16 5.91
N ALA A 478 -5.36 -34.61 6.09
CA ALA A 478 -4.77 -34.37 7.40
C ALA A 478 -5.51 -33.30 8.22
N GLY A 479 -6.07 -32.27 7.58
CA GLY A 479 -6.74 -31.16 8.27
C GLY A 479 -8.01 -31.55 9.01
N GLY A 480 -8.74 -32.57 8.53
CA GLY A 480 -9.93 -33.09 9.19
C GLY A 480 -9.73 -34.43 9.91
N LYS A 481 -8.46 -34.93 9.95
CA LYS A 481 -8.15 -36.22 10.54
C LYS A 481 -8.27 -36.18 12.06
N GLU A 482 -8.95 -37.20 12.64
CA GLU A 482 -9.00 -37.37 14.08
C GLU A 482 -7.58 -37.54 14.65
N GLY A 483 -7.32 -36.86 15.76
CA GLY A 483 -6.00 -36.80 16.41
C GLY A 483 -5.08 -35.67 15.91
N ASN A 484 -5.32 -35.09 14.73
CA ASN A 484 -4.66 -33.88 14.30
C ASN A 484 -5.42 -32.61 14.75
N LEU A 485 -6.76 -32.66 14.61
CA LEU A 485 -7.66 -31.60 15.08
C LEU A 485 -8.11 -31.94 16.49
N ILE A 486 -7.71 -31.12 17.47
CA ILE A 486 -7.94 -31.37 18.91
C ILE A 486 -8.89 -30.29 19.45
N LYS A 487 -9.98 -30.74 20.08
CA LYS A 487 -10.86 -29.85 20.83
C LYS A 487 -10.28 -29.66 22.24
N VAL A 488 -9.92 -28.43 22.56
CA VAL A 488 -9.30 -28.08 23.86
C VAL A 488 -10.39 -27.91 24.92
N THR A 489 -10.18 -28.49 26.08
CA THR A 489 -11.05 -28.26 27.25
C THR A 489 -10.74 -26.91 27.86
N VAL A 490 -11.74 -26.01 27.84
CA VAL A 490 -11.63 -24.65 28.43
C VAL A 490 -12.01 -24.72 29.91
N PRO A 491 -11.09 -24.48 30.87
CA PRO A 491 -11.38 -24.51 32.28
C PRO A 491 -12.31 -23.36 32.69
N ALA A 492 -13.34 -23.65 33.47
CA ALA A 492 -14.29 -22.66 33.93
C ALA A 492 -13.66 -21.58 34.85
N GLU A 493 -12.61 -21.93 35.57
CA GLU A 493 -11.84 -21.03 36.45
C GLU A 493 -11.09 -19.92 35.68
N TRP A 494 -10.90 -20.05 34.35
CA TRP A 494 -10.29 -19.01 33.58
C TRP A 494 -11.06 -17.68 33.59
N LYS A 495 -12.34 -17.69 33.90
CA LYS A 495 -13.17 -16.47 34.09
C LYS A 495 -12.59 -15.49 35.12
N ASN A 496 -11.86 -16.00 36.11
CA ASN A 496 -11.36 -15.26 37.24
C ASN A 496 -9.85 -14.90 37.12
N LEU A 497 -9.23 -15.11 36.00
CA LEU A 497 -7.81 -14.78 35.82
C LEU A 497 -7.59 -13.26 35.84
N PRO A 498 -6.46 -12.78 36.40
CA PRO A 498 -6.13 -11.36 36.41
C PRO A 498 -5.82 -10.86 35.00
N ASP A 499 -5.76 -9.54 34.86
CA ASP A 499 -5.30 -8.92 33.61
C ASP A 499 -3.85 -9.27 33.29
N ASP A 500 -3.55 -9.31 32.01
CA ASP A 500 -2.17 -9.49 31.56
C ASP A 500 -1.31 -8.28 31.96
N GLU A 501 -0.06 -8.53 32.38
CA GLU A 501 0.88 -7.46 32.63
C GLU A 501 1.31 -6.81 31.30
N ILE A 502 0.91 -5.58 31.09
CA ILE A 502 1.36 -4.80 29.94
C ILE A 502 2.72 -4.20 30.27
N LYS A 503 3.79 -4.74 29.71
CA LYS A 503 5.13 -4.15 29.83
C LYS A 503 5.24 -2.97 28.87
N HIS A 504 5.17 -1.75 29.38
CA HIS A 504 5.50 -0.55 28.63
C HIS A 504 7.00 -0.31 28.66
N ASP A 505 7.65 -0.27 27.51
CA ASP A 505 9.03 0.21 27.41
C ASP A 505 9.01 1.75 27.37
N GLU A 506 9.22 2.36 28.52
CA GLU A 506 9.23 3.82 28.68
C GLU A 506 10.35 4.51 27.87
N ASN A 507 11.36 3.76 27.45
CA ASN A 507 12.46 4.27 26.63
C ASN A 507 12.10 4.45 25.14
N ARG A 508 10.95 3.90 24.70
CA ARG A 508 10.47 4.13 23.33
C ARG A 508 9.93 5.56 23.19
N PRO A 509 10.20 6.27 22.08
CA PRO A 509 9.65 7.61 21.85
C PRO A 509 8.13 7.66 22.01
N GLU A 510 7.63 8.78 22.52
CA GLU A 510 6.20 8.96 22.80
C GLU A 510 5.34 8.73 21.54
N PHE A 511 5.74 9.27 20.39
CA PHE A 511 5.04 9.07 19.12
C PHE A 511 4.95 7.57 18.75
N ILE A 512 6.03 6.83 18.98
CA ILE A 512 6.06 5.38 18.71
C ILE A 512 5.06 4.65 19.61
N ARG A 513 5.09 4.92 20.93
CA ARG A 513 4.18 4.27 21.88
C ARG A 513 2.71 4.61 21.65
N ASN A 514 2.42 5.88 21.42
CA ASN A 514 1.04 6.37 21.40
C ASN A 514 0.36 6.25 20.05
N ILE A 515 1.10 6.16 18.95
CA ILE A 515 0.55 6.11 17.59
C ILE A 515 1.03 4.88 16.83
N VAL A 516 2.35 4.72 16.64
CA VAL A 516 2.89 3.64 15.79
C VAL A 516 2.58 2.25 16.35
N ASP A 517 2.77 2.02 17.64
CA ASP A 517 2.50 0.74 18.29
C ASP A 517 0.99 0.43 18.29
N VAL A 518 0.14 1.44 18.47
CA VAL A 518 -1.33 1.29 18.40
C VAL A 518 -1.76 0.90 16.98
N MET A 519 -1.20 1.55 15.96
CA MET A 519 -1.48 1.21 14.56
C MET A 519 -0.98 -0.21 14.21
N ASN A 520 0.23 -0.57 14.66
CA ASN A 520 0.80 -1.90 14.42
C ASN A 520 0.01 -3.01 15.15
N ALA A 521 -0.60 -2.70 16.28
CA ALA A 521 -1.52 -3.61 16.99
C ALA A 521 -2.90 -3.75 16.32
N GLN A 522 -3.12 -3.15 15.14
CA GLN A 522 -4.41 -3.10 14.43
C GLN A 522 -5.51 -2.38 15.24
N LYS A 523 -5.12 -1.39 16.04
CA LYS A 523 -6.00 -0.55 16.86
C LYS A 523 -6.02 0.91 16.41
N GLY A 524 -5.62 1.20 15.18
CA GLY A 524 -5.62 2.56 14.63
C GLY A 524 -7.00 3.22 14.65
N ASP A 525 -8.08 2.44 14.61
CA ASP A 525 -9.44 2.93 14.74
C ASP A 525 -9.76 3.54 16.12
N ASP A 526 -9.00 3.18 17.16
CA ASP A 526 -9.17 3.68 18.52
C ASP A 526 -8.44 5.03 18.74
N LEU A 527 -7.65 5.51 17.76
CA LEU A 527 -6.95 6.77 17.89
C LEU A 527 -7.89 7.96 17.68
N PRO A 528 -7.94 8.92 18.63
CA PRO A 528 -8.74 10.12 18.47
C PRO A 528 -8.10 11.10 17.49
N VAL A 529 -8.86 12.09 17.02
CA VAL A 529 -8.37 13.13 16.10
C VAL A 529 -7.18 13.89 16.68
N SER A 530 -7.17 14.19 17.97
CA SER A 530 -6.07 14.88 18.67
C SER A 530 -4.73 14.16 18.61
N ALA A 531 -4.72 12.84 18.38
CA ALA A 531 -3.48 12.07 18.19
C ALA A 531 -2.65 12.57 16.99
N PHE A 532 -3.28 13.24 16.03
CA PHE A 532 -2.65 13.78 14.83
C PHE A 532 -2.41 15.30 14.88
N ASN A 533 -2.57 15.94 16.05
CA ASN A 533 -2.20 17.34 16.22
C ASN A 533 -0.70 17.53 15.96
N GLY A 534 -0.37 18.48 15.09
CA GLY A 534 1.00 18.72 14.61
C GLY A 534 1.38 17.93 13.35
N TYR A 535 0.45 17.09 12.83
CA TYR A 535 0.62 16.29 11.61
C TYR A 535 -0.53 16.53 10.62
N GLU A 536 -1.23 17.66 10.74
CA GLU A 536 -2.42 18.01 9.94
C GLU A 536 -2.09 18.21 8.45
N ASP A 537 -0.82 18.50 8.15
CA ASP A 537 -0.29 18.64 6.78
C ASP A 537 0.07 17.30 6.11
N GLY A 538 -0.14 16.16 6.81
CA GLY A 538 0.17 14.84 6.31
C GLY A 538 1.62 14.42 6.50
N THR A 539 2.45 15.20 7.22
CA THR A 539 3.81 14.76 7.60
C THR A 539 3.76 13.59 8.59
N PHE A 540 4.82 12.80 8.62
CA PHE A 540 4.98 11.68 9.53
C PHE A 540 6.46 11.55 9.91
N PRO A 541 6.81 11.23 11.17
CA PRO A 541 8.20 11.14 11.61
C PRO A 541 9.00 10.11 10.83
N ALA A 542 10.24 10.43 10.48
CA ALA A 542 11.16 9.50 9.85
C ALA A 542 11.65 8.41 10.81
N GLY A 543 12.05 7.25 10.28
CA GLY A 543 12.74 6.21 11.04
C GLY A 543 11.88 5.39 11.99
N THR A 544 10.57 5.32 11.77
CA THR A 544 9.68 4.50 12.64
C THR A 544 9.86 3.00 12.40
N ALA A 545 10.30 2.58 11.22
CA ALA A 545 10.41 1.17 10.83
C ALA A 545 11.33 0.36 11.77
N LYS A 546 12.39 0.97 12.33
CA LYS A 546 13.31 0.29 13.26
C LYS A 546 12.68 -0.19 14.57
N PHE A 547 11.51 0.34 14.92
CA PHE A 547 10.79 -0.04 16.14
C PHE A 547 9.80 -1.19 15.94
N GLU A 548 9.56 -1.64 14.70
CA GLU A 548 8.55 -2.64 14.41
C GLU A 548 8.96 -4.04 14.83
N LYS A 549 10.20 -4.43 14.59
CA LYS A 549 10.76 -5.73 15.01
C LYS A 549 9.83 -6.91 14.70
N ARG A 550 9.44 -7.05 13.43
CA ARG A 550 8.35 -7.94 13.00
C ARG A 550 8.62 -9.43 13.16
N GLY A 551 9.89 -9.86 13.13
CA GLY A 551 10.28 -11.27 13.33
C GLY A 551 9.67 -12.24 12.29
N ILE A 552 9.49 -11.81 11.04
CA ILE A 552 8.77 -12.58 10.02
C ILE A 552 9.60 -13.65 9.31
N ALA A 553 10.91 -13.64 9.48
CA ALA A 553 11.79 -14.61 8.83
C ALA A 553 11.68 -15.98 9.48
N VAL A 554 11.59 -17.02 8.65
CA VAL A 554 11.72 -18.42 9.11
C VAL A 554 13.17 -18.74 9.44
N ASN A 555 14.08 -18.34 8.54
CA ASN A 555 15.51 -18.51 8.71
C ASN A 555 16.19 -17.15 8.50
N VAL A 556 17.22 -16.89 9.30
CA VAL A 556 18.07 -15.69 9.21
C VAL A 556 19.53 -16.10 9.03
N PRO A 557 20.40 -15.24 8.46
CA PRO A 557 21.79 -15.62 8.24
C PRO A 557 22.59 -15.62 9.56
N GLU A 558 23.27 -16.73 9.83
CA GLU A 558 24.31 -16.84 10.86
C GLU A 558 25.67 -16.53 10.25
N TRP A 559 26.45 -15.66 10.89
CA TRP A 559 27.78 -15.28 10.40
C TRP A 559 28.86 -16.27 10.85
N GLN A 560 29.55 -16.88 9.88
CA GLN A 560 30.67 -17.78 10.07
C GLN A 560 31.98 -16.98 10.01
N VAL A 561 32.52 -16.61 11.16
CA VAL A 561 33.64 -15.68 11.31
C VAL A 561 34.85 -16.10 10.49
N GLU A 562 35.21 -17.37 10.56
CA GLU A 562 36.42 -17.90 9.93
C GLU A 562 36.38 -17.84 8.41
N ASN A 563 35.17 -18.00 7.83
CA ASN A 563 34.99 -18.05 6.38
C ASN A 563 34.90 -16.64 5.77
N CYS A 564 34.70 -15.61 6.59
CA CYS A 564 34.44 -14.25 6.09
C CYS A 564 35.69 -13.55 5.55
N ILE A 565 35.65 -13.10 4.32
CA ILE A 565 36.72 -12.35 3.66
C ILE A 565 36.55 -10.81 3.74
N GLN A 566 35.55 -10.33 4.48
CA GLN A 566 35.28 -8.92 4.74
C GLN A 566 35.01 -8.07 3.46
N CYS A 567 34.36 -8.63 2.47
CA CYS A 567 34.05 -7.92 1.21
C CYS A 567 32.81 -7.03 1.30
N ASN A 568 31.95 -7.19 2.31
CA ASN A 568 30.71 -6.47 2.55
C ASN A 568 29.63 -6.61 1.46
N GLN A 569 29.77 -7.53 0.50
CA GLN A 569 28.76 -7.73 -0.54
C GLN A 569 27.39 -8.13 0.03
N CYS A 570 27.38 -8.90 1.12
CA CYS A 570 26.13 -9.28 1.82
C CYS A 570 25.34 -8.07 2.33
N ALA A 571 26.03 -7.07 2.89
CA ALA A 571 25.42 -5.81 3.32
C ALA A 571 24.99 -4.96 2.13
N TYR A 572 25.81 -4.93 1.06
CA TYR A 572 25.57 -4.15 -0.14
C TYR A 572 24.24 -4.51 -0.82
N VAL A 573 23.94 -5.80 -0.96
CA VAL A 573 22.73 -6.30 -1.63
C VAL A 573 21.50 -6.48 -0.73
N CYS A 574 21.62 -6.26 0.58
CA CYS A 574 20.51 -6.51 1.49
C CYS A 574 19.36 -5.55 1.23
N PRO A 575 18.15 -6.05 0.88
CA PRO A 575 17.00 -5.19 0.55
C PRO A 575 16.47 -4.37 1.73
N HIS A 576 16.74 -4.82 2.95
CA HIS A 576 16.19 -4.26 4.18
C HIS A 576 17.22 -3.64 5.11
N ALA A 577 18.49 -3.58 4.70
CA ALA A 577 19.60 -3.13 5.53
C ALA A 577 19.72 -3.88 6.90
N ALA A 578 19.26 -5.12 6.96
CA ALA A 578 19.22 -5.92 8.17
C ALA A 578 20.54 -6.67 8.48
N ILE A 579 21.54 -6.55 7.62
CA ILE A 579 22.88 -7.09 7.80
C ILE A 579 23.91 -5.99 7.51
N ARG A 580 24.81 -5.72 8.46
CA ARG A 580 25.76 -4.60 8.40
C ARG A 580 27.11 -4.97 8.94
N PRO A 581 28.22 -4.43 8.37
CA PRO A 581 29.56 -4.53 8.95
C PRO A 581 29.76 -3.46 10.03
N PHE A 582 30.42 -3.83 11.12
CA PHE A 582 30.81 -2.93 12.18
C PHE A 582 32.31 -3.02 12.44
N LEU A 583 32.90 -1.88 12.81
CA LEU A 583 34.30 -1.75 13.24
C LEU A 583 34.31 -1.41 14.71
N MET A 584 34.97 -2.25 15.53
CA MET A 584 35.06 -2.07 16.99
C MET A 584 36.49 -1.81 17.42
N SER A 585 36.64 -1.01 18.47
CA SER A 585 37.88 -1.01 19.24
C SER A 585 37.98 -2.26 20.12
N ASP A 586 39.14 -2.48 20.72
CA ASP A 586 39.32 -3.60 21.69
C ASP A 586 38.43 -3.41 22.93
N GLU A 587 38.24 -2.15 23.40
CA GLU A 587 37.35 -1.79 24.51
C GLU A 587 35.87 -2.07 24.18
N GLU A 588 35.45 -1.69 22.98
CA GLU A 588 34.08 -1.94 22.51
C GLU A 588 33.79 -3.42 22.37
N LEU A 589 34.76 -4.22 21.91
CA LEU A 589 34.63 -5.68 21.86
C LEU A 589 34.58 -6.29 23.25
N ALA A 590 35.40 -5.80 24.18
CA ALA A 590 35.41 -6.30 25.57
C ALA A 590 34.09 -5.97 26.31
N ALA A 591 33.42 -4.86 25.98
CA ALA A 591 32.14 -4.45 26.57
C ALA A 591 30.93 -5.08 25.86
N ALA A 592 31.09 -5.77 24.73
CA ALA A 592 30.03 -6.35 23.95
C ALA A 592 29.32 -7.53 24.69
N PRO A 593 28.04 -7.81 24.34
CA PRO A 593 27.34 -8.97 24.92
C PRO A 593 28.15 -10.27 24.79
N ALA A 594 28.00 -11.13 25.77
CA ALA A 594 28.75 -12.38 25.86
C ALA A 594 28.68 -13.22 24.57
N GLY A 595 29.80 -13.79 24.16
CA GLY A 595 29.90 -14.59 22.95
C GLY A 595 29.92 -13.80 21.64
N THR A 596 30.07 -12.50 21.70
CA THR A 596 30.25 -11.65 20.49
C THR A 596 31.60 -11.98 19.85
N GLN A 597 31.56 -12.49 18.62
CA GLN A 597 32.74 -12.80 17.83
C GLN A 597 33.13 -11.66 16.92
N ALA A 598 34.42 -11.46 16.70
CA ALA A 598 35.00 -10.51 15.76
C ALA A 598 36.35 -11.00 15.29
N LYS A 599 36.88 -10.47 14.22
CA LYS A 599 38.23 -10.76 13.72
C LYS A 599 38.95 -9.45 13.35
N PRO A 600 40.27 -9.43 13.25
CA PRO A 600 40.99 -8.21 12.82
C PRO A 600 40.47 -7.69 11.49
N ALA A 601 40.24 -6.39 11.39
CA ALA A 601 39.81 -5.76 10.16
C ALA A 601 40.93 -5.80 9.11
N ILE A 602 40.57 -6.08 7.86
CA ILE A 602 41.47 -6.16 6.71
C ILE A 602 41.48 -4.83 5.97
N GLY A 603 42.63 -4.19 5.90
CA GLY A 603 42.88 -2.92 5.21
C GLY A 603 43.81 -2.03 6.01
N LYS A 604 44.70 -1.31 5.34
CA LYS A 604 45.69 -0.44 5.97
C LYS A 604 45.04 0.64 6.85
N GLU A 605 43.97 1.24 6.35
CA GLU A 605 43.21 2.29 7.03
C GLU A 605 42.33 1.74 8.18
N LEU A 606 42.08 0.44 8.19
CA LEU A 606 41.29 -0.27 9.21
C LEU A 606 42.13 -0.97 10.28
N ALA A 607 43.45 -0.75 10.21
CA ALA A 607 44.37 -1.35 11.19
C ALA A 607 44.01 -0.93 12.63
N GLY A 608 44.01 -1.89 13.55
CA GLY A 608 43.61 -1.66 14.94
C GLY A 608 42.15 -1.86 15.25
N TYR A 609 41.27 -1.97 14.26
CA TYR A 609 39.88 -2.31 14.47
C TYR A 609 39.58 -3.80 14.39
N LYS A 610 38.54 -4.22 15.08
CA LYS A 610 37.91 -5.53 14.95
C LYS A 610 36.69 -5.45 14.06
N PHE A 611 36.59 -6.37 13.12
CA PHE A 611 35.50 -6.43 12.14
C PHE A 611 34.46 -7.47 12.55
N ARG A 612 33.19 -7.12 12.43
CA ARG A 612 32.07 -8.04 12.59
C ARG A 612 30.99 -7.77 11.54
N ILE A 613 30.40 -8.82 11.00
CA ILE A 613 29.07 -8.76 10.33
C ILE A 613 28.00 -9.00 11.39
N GLN A 614 27.08 -8.06 11.52
CA GLN A 614 25.97 -8.15 12.45
C GLN A 614 24.65 -8.21 11.68
N VAL A 615 23.78 -9.12 12.08
CA VAL A 615 22.41 -9.28 11.56
C VAL A 615 21.45 -8.79 12.62
N SER A 616 20.39 -8.09 12.19
CA SER A 616 19.18 -7.86 12.99
C SER A 616 18.17 -8.97 12.69
N PRO A 617 18.00 -9.97 13.55
CA PRO A 617 17.18 -11.13 13.25
C PRO A 617 15.69 -10.79 13.14
N LEU A 618 15.19 -9.85 13.94
CA LEU A 618 13.77 -9.43 13.93
C LEU A 618 13.40 -8.52 12.76
N ASP A 619 14.38 -7.85 12.14
CA ASP A 619 14.17 -6.99 10.97
C ASP A 619 14.51 -7.70 9.65
N CYS A 620 15.16 -8.85 9.72
CA CYS A 620 15.47 -9.69 8.56
C CYS A 620 14.19 -10.32 7.98
N THR A 621 14.04 -10.29 6.65
CA THR A 621 12.91 -10.94 5.96
C THR A 621 13.21 -12.38 5.51
N GLY A 622 14.42 -12.89 5.76
CA GLY A 622 14.81 -14.27 5.48
C GLY A 622 14.98 -14.60 4.00
N CYS A 623 15.15 -13.61 3.11
CA CYS A 623 15.22 -13.84 1.67
C CYS A 623 16.42 -14.67 1.20
N GLY A 624 17.57 -14.62 1.90
CA GLY A 624 18.77 -15.39 1.59
C GLY A 624 19.72 -14.75 0.56
N ASN A 625 19.43 -13.58 0.00
CA ASN A 625 20.31 -12.90 -0.97
C ASN A 625 21.73 -12.72 -0.45
N CYS A 626 21.91 -12.36 0.81
CA CYS A 626 23.23 -12.17 1.41
C CYS A 626 24.07 -13.46 1.45
N ALA A 627 23.45 -14.61 1.71
CA ALA A 627 24.10 -15.90 1.67
C ALA A 627 24.43 -16.33 0.23
N ASP A 628 23.53 -16.02 -0.71
CA ASP A 628 23.70 -16.34 -2.11
C ASP A 628 24.89 -15.60 -2.74
N VAL A 629 24.99 -14.29 -2.56
CA VAL A 629 26.06 -13.47 -3.16
C VAL A 629 27.42 -13.64 -2.49
N CYS A 630 27.49 -14.29 -1.31
CA CYS A 630 28.75 -14.45 -0.59
C CYS A 630 29.80 -15.17 -1.47
N PRO A 631 30.94 -14.52 -1.80
CA PRO A 631 31.92 -15.08 -2.70
C PRO A 631 32.95 -15.98 -2.00
N ALA A 632 32.88 -16.13 -0.68
CA ALA A 632 33.81 -16.96 0.09
C ALA A 632 33.73 -18.42 -0.38
N LYS A 633 34.89 -19.10 -0.47
CA LYS A 633 34.98 -20.49 -0.91
C LYS A 633 34.07 -21.43 -0.08
N THR A 634 34.10 -21.27 1.25
CA THR A 634 33.08 -21.79 2.16
C THR A 634 32.22 -20.60 2.59
N LYS A 635 30.90 -20.66 2.40
CA LYS A 635 30.00 -19.55 2.68
C LYS A 635 30.21 -19.01 4.11
N ALA A 636 30.32 -17.69 4.20
CA ALA A 636 30.44 -16.99 5.48
C ALA A 636 29.07 -16.67 6.10
N LEU A 637 27.99 -16.97 5.41
CA LEU A 637 26.62 -16.82 5.88
C LEU A 637 25.84 -18.10 5.63
N VAL A 638 25.25 -18.64 6.69
CA VAL A 638 24.44 -19.87 6.66
C VAL A 638 23.07 -19.55 7.22
N MET A 639 22.02 -19.86 6.48
CA MET A 639 20.65 -19.64 6.94
C MET A 639 20.28 -20.60 8.06
N ARG A 640 19.81 -20.08 9.20
CA ARG A 640 19.45 -20.82 10.41
C ARG A 640 18.06 -20.41 10.91
N PRO A 641 17.32 -21.29 11.60
CA PRO A 641 16.03 -20.94 12.20
C PRO A 641 16.14 -19.68 13.07
N LEU A 642 15.15 -18.79 12.95
CA LEU A 642 15.13 -17.50 13.67
C LEU A 642 15.34 -17.69 15.19
N GLU A 643 14.67 -18.67 15.80
CA GLU A 643 14.74 -18.92 17.23
C GLU A 643 16.17 -19.19 17.72
N SER A 644 16.98 -19.84 16.89
CA SER A 644 18.38 -20.14 17.19
C SER A 644 19.29 -18.91 17.15
N GLN A 645 18.80 -17.82 16.53
CA GLN A 645 19.56 -16.59 16.31
C GLN A 645 19.08 -15.40 17.15
N MET A 646 18.14 -15.60 18.06
CA MET A 646 17.56 -14.52 18.88
C MET A 646 18.59 -13.81 19.77
N VAL A 647 19.69 -14.49 20.12
CA VAL A 647 20.81 -13.87 20.82
C VAL A 647 21.44 -12.70 20.05
N GLU A 648 21.33 -12.70 18.74
CA GLU A 648 21.86 -11.65 17.86
C GLU A 648 21.10 -10.33 18.00
N GLU A 649 19.87 -10.31 18.53
CA GLU A 649 19.11 -9.07 18.73
C GLU A 649 19.79 -8.16 19.77
N ASN A 650 20.22 -8.70 20.89
CA ASN A 650 20.98 -7.93 21.89
C ASN A 650 22.32 -7.43 21.34
N ARG A 651 22.98 -8.24 20.51
CA ARG A 651 24.22 -7.85 19.82
C ARG A 651 23.97 -6.77 18.79
N TRP A 652 22.87 -6.86 18.04
CA TRP A 652 22.44 -5.81 17.10
C TRP A 652 22.27 -4.48 17.81
N GLU A 653 21.50 -4.44 18.89
CA GLU A 653 21.28 -3.22 19.66
C GLU A 653 22.58 -2.59 20.15
N TYR A 654 23.50 -3.43 20.62
CA TYR A 654 24.82 -2.98 21.05
C TYR A 654 25.63 -2.38 19.88
N MET A 655 25.67 -3.07 18.74
CA MET A 655 26.41 -2.60 17.57
C MET A 655 25.84 -1.31 17.03
N ASP A 656 24.52 -1.23 16.86
CA ASP A 656 23.86 -0.07 16.26
C ASP A 656 23.91 1.17 17.16
N LYS A 657 23.68 1.00 18.48
CA LYS A 657 23.54 2.12 19.43
C LYS A 657 24.85 2.52 20.14
N LYS A 658 25.77 1.58 20.35
CA LYS A 658 26.98 1.81 21.15
C LYS A 658 28.24 1.85 20.30
N VAL A 659 28.43 0.92 19.39
CA VAL A 659 29.58 0.91 18.47
C VAL A 659 29.41 1.94 17.37
N GLY A 660 28.23 2.00 16.75
CA GLY A 660 27.89 2.98 15.70
C GLY A 660 28.70 2.78 14.42
N TYR A 661 28.67 3.82 13.60
CA TYR A 661 29.26 3.82 12.24
C TYR A 661 30.47 4.75 12.19
N LYS A 662 31.64 4.17 12.05
CA LYS A 662 32.92 4.94 12.09
C LYS A 662 33.32 5.43 10.70
N LYS A 663 33.50 6.73 10.54
CA LYS A 663 33.96 7.39 9.31
C LYS A 663 35.49 7.32 9.17
N VAL A 664 36.03 6.10 9.08
CA VAL A 664 37.50 5.87 9.02
C VAL A 664 38.01 5.59 7.61
N VAL A 665 37.12 5.41 6.64
CA VAL A 665 37.41 5.19 5.22
C VAL A 665 36.43 5.96 4.36
N GLU A 666 36.90 6.40 3.20
CA GLU A 666 36.04 7.02 2.20
C GLU A 666 35.13 5.97 1.54
N PRO A 667 33.83 6.26 1.33
CA PRO A 667 32.89 5.34 0.71
C PRO A 667 33.08 5.31 -0.83
N ASN A 668 34.26 4.97 -1.28
CA ASN A 668 34.68 5.04 -2.69
C ASN A 668 34.62 3.70 -3.44
N ASN A 669 34.36 2.62 -2.73
CA ASN A 669 34.23 1.27 -3.30
C ASN A 669 33.15 0.47 -2.57
N VAL A 670 32.80 -0.70 -3.10
CA VAL A 670 31.72 -1.58 -2.58
C VAL A 670 31.93 -1.89 -1.08
N LYS A 671 33.14 -2.28 -0.69
CA LYS A 671 33.45 -2.62 0.70
C LYS A 671 33.29 -1.42 1.64
N ASN A 672 33.93 -0.30 1.28
CA ASN A 672 34.01 0.87 2.15
C ASN A 672 32.66 1.58 2.30
N SER A 673 31.83 1.59 1.24
CA SER A 673 30.51 2.22 1.27
C SER A 673 29.59 1.64 2.36
N GLN A 674 29.81 0.37 2.74
CA GLN A 674 28.93 -0.30 3.68
C GLN A 674 29.26 -0.02 5.15
N PHE A 675 30.37 0.63 5.44
CA PHE A 675 30.66 1.17 6.79
C PHE A 675 29.88 2.46 7.09
N THR A 676 29.23 3.05 6.07
CA THR A 676 28.35 4.22 6.24
C THR A 676 26.96 3.75 6.67
N GLN A 677 26.36 4.49 7.62
CA GLN A 677 24.99 4.21 8.09
C GLN A 677 24.00 4.26 6.92
N PRO A 678 23.18 3.21 6.69
CA PRO A 678 22.06 3.30 5.76
C PRO A 678 21.00 4.25 6.31
N LEU A 679 20.54 5.18 5.48
CA LEU A 679 19.45 6.09 5.84
C LEU A 679 18.11 5.67 5.19
N PHE A 680 18.03 4.41 4.80
CA PHE A 680 16.85 3.69 4.38
C PHE A 680 16.95 2.25 4.89
N GLU A 681 16.07 1.88 5.82
CA GLU A 681 16.17 0.61 6.54
C GLU A 681 14.81 0.00 6.89
N PHE A 682 14.74 -1.34 6.93
CA PHE A 682 13.60 -2.12 7.42
C PHE A 682 12.26 -1.77 6.75
N SER A 683 12.30 -1.49 5.45
CA SER A 683 11.10 -1.16 4.68
C SER A 683 10.11 -2.32 4.59
N GLY A 684 8.84 -2.02 4.28
CA GLY A 684 7.79 -2.99 4.03
C GLY A 684 7.87 -3.70 2.66
N ALA A 685 9.01 -3.62 1.95
CA ALA A 685 9.20 -4.26 0.66
C ALA A 685 9.19 -5.79 0.72
N CYS A 686 9.05 -6.44 -0.43
CA CYS A 686 9.12 -7.89 -0.55
C CYS A 686 10.45 -8.47 -0.01
N ALA A 687 10.41 -9.66 0.54
CA ALA A 687 11.63 -10.42 0.81
C ALA A 687 12.40 -10.66 -0.51
N GLY A 688 13.65 -10.19 -0.58
CA GLY A 688 14.46 -10.27 -1.80
C GLY A 688 14.13 -9.23 -2.87
N CYS A 689 13.43 -8.15 -2.53
CA CYS A 689 13.09 -7.06 -3.46
C CYS A 689 14.32 -6.59 -4.26
N GLY A 690 14.15 -6.46 -5.59
CA GLY A 690 15.21 -5.99 -6.48
C GLY A 690 15.37 -4.46 -6.52
N GLU A 691 14.39 -3.69 -6.00
CA GLU A 691 14.40 -2.23 -6.07
C GLU A 691 15.17 -1.60 -4.88
N THR A 692 14.91 -2.04 -3.66
CA THR A 692 15.36 -1.39 -2.42
C THR A 692 16.88 -1.35 -2.23
N PRO A 693 17.69 -2.32 -2.69
CA PRO A 693 19.14 -2.21 -2.57
C PRO A 693 19.73 -1.00 -3.29
N TYR A 694 19.15 -0.60 -4.44
CA TYR A 694 19.56 0.60 -5.17
C TYR A 694 19.34 1.87 -4.34
N ILE A 695 18.16 2.02 -3.75
CA ILE A 695 17.80 3.18 -2.92
C ILE A 695 18.64 3.23 -1.64
N LYS A 696 18.88 2.08 -1.01
CA LYS A 696 19.70 1.98 0.19
C LYS A 696 21.10 2.55 -0.05
N LEU A 697 21.78 2.17 -1.12
CA LEU A 697 23.12 2.68 -1.41
C LEU A 697 23.12 4.19 -1.66
N ILE A 698 22.15 4.72 -2.41
CA ILE A 698 22.01 6.16 -2.63
C ILE A 698 21.85 6.88 -1.28
N SER A 699 21.06 6.34 -0.35
CA SER A 699 20.87 6.91 0.99
C SER A 699 22.17 6.87 1.83
N GLN A 700 23.00 5.84 1.66
CA GLN A 700 24.29 5.74 2.34
C GLN A 700 25.28 6.80 1.85
N LEU A 701 25.28 7.10 0.54
CA LEU A 701 26.23 8.03 -0.06
C LEU A 701 25.80 9.49 0.08
N PHE A 702 24.52 9.80 -0.08
CA PHE A 702 24.03 11.17 -0.19
C PHE A 702 22.91 11.52 0.80
N GLY A 703 22.48 10.58 1.61
CA GLY A 703 21.26 10.70 2.42
C GLY A 703 21.19 11.91 3.35
N GLU A 704 22.33 12.38 3.90
CA GLU A 704 22.36 13.54 4.81
C GLU A 704 21.96 14.88 4.15
N ARG A 705 21.97 14.95 2.81
CA ARG A 705 21.57 16.15 2.04
C ARG A 705 20.53 15.85 0.96
N MET A 706 19.93 14.67 1.02
CA MET A 706 19.05 14.13 0.00
C MET A 706 17.61 14.65 0.13
N MET A 707 17.03 15.04 -1.00
CA MET A 707 15.60 15.31 -1.17
C MET A 707 15.04 14.34 -2.21
N VAL A 708 13.90 13.73 -1.93
CA VAL A 708 13.29 12.68 -2.77
C VAL A 708 11.86 13.04 -3.13
N ALA A 709 11.57 13.07 -4.42
CA ALA A 709 10.23 13.00 -4.97
C ALA A 709 9.97 11.58 -5.46
N ASN A 710 8.93 10.92 -4.99
CA ASN A 710 8.65 9.53 -5.30
C ASN A 710 7.32 9.39 -6.04
N ALA A 711 7.31 8.71 -7.18
CA ALA A 711 6.08 8.39 -7.89
C ALA A 711 5.29 7.29 -7.18
N THR A 712 3.96 7.39 -7.20
CA THR A 712 3.08 6.35 -6.66
C THR A 712 3.36 4.99 -7.31
N GLY A 713 3.59 3.98 -6.48
CA GLY A 713 3.94 2.62 -6.91
C GLY A 713 4.54 1.82 -5.75
N CYS A 714 5.31 0.76 -6.02
CA CYS A 714 6.00 0.01 -4.97
C CYS A 714 6.91 0.91 -4.13
N SER A 715 7.69 1.77 -4.78
CA SER A 715 8.65 2.65 -4.10
C SER A 715 7.99 3.65 -3.14
N SER A 716 6.79 4.11 -3.43
CA SER A 716 6.03 4.95 -2.49
C SER A 716 5.42 4.15 -1.33
N ILE A 717 4.96 2.92 -1.61
CA ILE A 717 4.34 2.07 -0.58
C ILE A 717 5.39 1.59 0.43
N TYR A 718 6.53 1.05 -0.01
CA TYR A 718 7.57 0.67 0.94
C TYR A 718 8.38 1.86 1.49
N GLY A 719 8.33 3.02 0.82
CA GLY A 719 9.04 4.23 1.22
C GLY A 719 8.31 5.08 2.27
N GLY A 720 6.98 5.00 2.34
CA GLY A 720 6.21 5.84 3.27
C GLY A 720 4.75 5.41 3.37
N SER A 721 4.48 4.24 3.96
CA SER A 721 3.13 3.80 4.31
C SER A 721 3.01 3.77 5.83
N ALA A 722 2.31 4.76 6.41
CA ALA A 722 2.14 4.84 7.86
C ALA A 722 1.60 3.50 8.42
N PRO A 723 2.13 3.03 9.55
CA PRO A 723 3.10 3.68 10.45
C PRO A 723 4.57 3.46 10.08
N SER A 724 4.90 2.77 8.99
CA SER A 724 6.26 2.42 8.59
C SER A 724 6.92 3.52 7.78
N THR A 725 7.95 4.17 8.33
CA THR A 725 8.80 5.13 7.61
C THR A 725 10.25 4.63 7.66
N PRO A 726 10.75 4.02 6.56
CA PRO A 726 12.08 3.43 6.51
C PRO A 726 13.20 4.44 6.31
N TYR A 727 12.93 5.61 5.72
CA TYR A 727 13.90 6.68 5.66
C TYR A 727 14.17 7.21 7.07
N CYS A 728 15.44 7.31 7.44
CA CYS A 728 15.87 7.65 8.80
C CYS A 728 16.99 8.68 8.78
N THR A 729 17.43 9.12 9.97
CA THR A 729 18.45 10.14 10.13
C THR A 729 19.76 9.52 10.57
N ASN A 730 20.85 10.18 10.17
CA ASN A 730 22.18 9.88 10.69
C ASN A 730 22.23 10.17 12.19
N TYR A 731 22.75 9.25 12.97
CA TYR A 731 22.76 9.35 14.44
C TYR A 731 23.63 10.48 14.98
N GLU A 732 24.66 10.91 14.25
CA GLU A 732 25.57 11.97 14.67
C GLU A 732 25.04 13.35 14.27
N SER A 733 24.63 13.50 13.00
CA SER A 733 24.25 14.82 12.45
C SER A 733 22.75 15.13 12.59
N GLY A 734 21.90 14.13 12.81
CA GLY A 734 20.43 14.27 12.79
C GLY A 734 19.85 14.55 11.40
N ARG A 735 20.69 14.61 10.35
CA ARG A 735 20.26 14.81 8.97
C ARG A 735 19.87 13.50 8.30
N GLY A 736 18.97 13.56 7.31
CA GLY A 736 18.56 12.40 6.54
C GLY A 736 17.68 12.80 5.36
N PRO A 737 17.26 11.83 4.54
CA PRO A 737 16.43 12.09 3.38
C PRO A 737 15.12 12.77 3.76
N ALA A 738 14.79 13.87 3.07
CA ALA A 738 13.45 14.43 3.05
C ALA A 738 12.71 13.78 1.86
N TRP A 739 11.62 13.08 2.15
CA TRP A 739 10.90 12.28 1.18
C TRP A 739 9.45 12.73 1.07
N ALA A 740 8.95 12.88 -0.15
CA ALA A 740 7.54 13.13 -0.44
C ALA A 740 7.07 12.30 -1.61
N ASN A 741 5.83 11.80 -1.51
CA ASN A 741 5.16 11.09 -2.59
C ASN A 741 4.33 12.05 -3.44
N SER A 742 4.33 11.83 -4.75
CA SER A 742 3.42 12.47 -5.68
C SER A 742 2.74 11.45 -6.59
N LEU A 743 1.75 11.89 -7.38
CA LEU A 743 1.01 11.03 -8.29
C LEU A 743 1.90 10.55 -9.45
N PHE A 744 1.47 9.52 -10.16
CA PHE A 744 2.17 9.01 -11.34
C PHE A 744 2.47 10.09 -12.38
N GLU A 745 1.46 10.90 -12.67
CA GLU A 745 1.46 11.83 -13.79
C GLU A 745 2.30 13.08 -13.55
N ASP A 746 2.56 13.48 -12.29
CA ASP A 746 3.18 14.76 -11.97
C ASP A 746 4.49 14.67 -11.15
N ASN A 747 4.96 13.47 -10.84
CA ASN A 747 6.08 13.31 -9.93
C ASN A 747 7.39 13.91 -10.43
N ALA A 748 7.65 13.86 -11.73
CA ALA A 748 8.85 14.44 -12.30
C ALA A 748 8.84 15.97 -12.12
N GLU A 749 7.73 16.60 -12.42
CA GLU A 749 7.51 18.04 -12.26
C GLU A 749 7.56 18.47 -10.78
N PHE A 750 6.99 17.64 -9.89
CA PHE A 750 7.05 17.89 -8.46
C PHE A 750 8.50 17.87 -7.95
N GLY A 751 9.29 16.87 -8.31
CA GLY A 751 10.71 16.77 -7.95
C GLY A 751 11.56 17.90 -8.57
N PHE A 752 11.24 18.30 -9.79
CA PHE A 752 11.86 19.46 -10.43
C PHE A 752 11.55 20.76 -9.67
N GLY A 753 10.29 20.95 -9.25
CA GLY A 753 9.88 22.10 -8.43
C GLY A 753 10.60 22.15 -7.07
N MET A 754 10.80 20.99 -6.42
CA MET A 754 11.59 20.89 -5.18
C MET A 754 13.03 21.37 -5.41
N ALA A 755 13.66 20.90 -6.50
CA ALA A 755 15.03 21.32 -6.85
C ALA A 755 15.12 22.83 -7.12
N GLU A 756 14.23 23.37 -7.96
CA GLU A 756 14.23 24.81 -8.28
C GLU A 756 13.98 25.68 -7.05
N GLY A 757 13.03 25.28 -6.17
CA GLY A 757 12.77 25.99 -4.92
C GLY A 757 14.00 26.05 -4.01
N ALA A 758 14.66 24.92 -3.78
CA ALA A 758 15.88 24.85 -2.98
C ALA A 758 17.04 25.66 -3.60
N ASN A 759 17.22 25.55 -4.92
CA ASN A 759 18.28 26.27 -5.62
C ASN A 759 18.07 27.79 -5.58
N ARG A 760 16.84 28.29 -5.77
CA ARG A 760 16.53 29.72 -5.67
C ARG A 760 16.83 30.29 -4.28
N LEU A 761 16.54 29.53 -3.23
CA LEU A 761 16.88 29.94 -1.87
C LEU A 761 18.39 29.90 -1.63
N ARG A 762 19.13 28.94 -2.19
CA ARG A 762 20.60 28.92 -2.14
C ARG A 762 21.21 30.08 -2.89
N GLU A 763 20.70 30.40 -4.09
CA GLU A 763 21.14 31.59 -4.86
C GLU A 763 20.92 32.89 -4.05
N ARG A 764 19.77 33.01 -3.36
CA ARG A 764 19.50 34.13 -2.47
C ARG A 764 20.50 34.21 -1.33
N VAL A 765 20.82 33.08 -0.68
CA VAL A 765 21.85 33.02 0.38
C VAL A 765 23.18 33.51 -0.16
N LYS A 766 23.63 33.02 -1.33
CA LYS A 766 24.90 33.41 -1.95
C LYS A 766 24.94 34.91 -2.20
N ARG A 767 23.91 35.46 -2.85
CA ARG A 767 23.82 36.89 -3.12
C ARG A 767 23.86 37.72 -1.84
N LEU A 768 23.06 37.40 -0.81
CA LEU A 768 23.05 38.11 0.46
C LEU A 768 24.39 38.03 1.19
N ALA A 769 25.08 36.92 1.13
CA ALA A 769 26.41 36.73 1.71
C ALA A 769 27.47 37.58 1.00
N GLU A 770 27.46 37.58 -0.34
CA GLU A 770 28.37 38.39 -1.16
C GLU A 770 28.14 39.89 -0.99
N GLU A 771 26.88 40.34 -1.05
CA GLU A 771 26.51 41.76 -0.89
C GLU A 771 26.88 42.34 0.48
N ASN A 772 26.86 41.52 1.52
CA ASN A 772 27.12 41.96 2.90
C ASN A 772 28.46 41.48 3.45
N LEU A 773 29.34 40.90 2.65
CA LEU A 773 30.58 40.27 3.09
C LEU A 773 31.44 41.22 3.96
N ASN A 774 31.57 42.47 3.54
CA ASN A 774 32.38 43.50 4.26
C ASN A 774 31.78 43.97 5.59
N SER A 775 30.54 43.63 5.89
CA SER A 775 29.89 43.96 7.15
C SER A 775 30.15 42.94 8.29
N PHE A 776 30.80 41.84 7.95
CA PHE A 776 31.11 40.77 8.89
C PHE A 776 32.56 40.81 9.40
N SER A 777 32.81 40.14 10.51
CA SER A 777 34.17 39.93 11.04
C SER A 777 35.03 39.09 10.08
N ALA A 778 36.34 39.19 10.22
CA ALA A 778 37.30 38.47 9.37
C ALA A 778 37.09 36.96 9.39
N ASP A 779 36.74 36.39 10.56
CA ASP A 779 36.47 34.95 10.70
C ASP A 779 35.21 34.57 9.92
N THR A 780 34.16 35.37 9.98
CA THR A 780 32.92 35.14 9.25
C THR A 780 33.12 35.31 7.73
N GLN A 781 33.90 36.32 7.31
CA GLN A 781 34.27 36.47 5.91
C GLN A 781 35.03 35.25 5.39
N ALA A 782 35.96 34.69 6.17
CA ALA A 782 36.69 33.48 5.80
C ALA A 782 35.76 32.27 5.67
N ALA A 783 34.83 32.11 6.60
CA ALA A 783 33.83 31.03 6.53
C ALA A 783 32.90 31.14 5.31
N ILE A 784 32.44 32.35 4.98
CA ILE A 784 31.61 32.60 3.79
C ILE A 784 32.40 32.33 2.50
N ASN A 785 33.63 32.78 2.41
CA ASN A 785 34.49 32.54 1.24
C ASN A 785 34.75 31.05 1.03
N ALA A 786 35.03 30.30 2.11
CA ALA A 786 35.20 28.85 2.03
C ALA A 786 33.90 28.16 1.58
N TRP A 787 32.72 28.64 2.02
CA TRP A 787 31.43 28.13 1.58
C TRP A 787 31.16 28.45 0.09
N ILE A 788 31.50 29.66 -0.38
CA ILE A 788 31.35 30.02 -1.79
C ILE A 788 32.26 29.15 -2.67
N GLU A 789 33.50 28.88 -2.25
CA GLU A 789 34.41 27.99 -2.97
C GLU A 789 33.88 26.58 -3.06
N ALA A 790 33.21 26.09 -2.01
CA ALA A 790 32.60 24.77 -1.96
C ALA A 790 31.18 24.71 -2.60
N TYR A 791 30.65 25.81 -3.09
CA TYR A 791 29.22 25.98 -3.43
C TYR A 791 28.64 24.86 -4.30
N GLU A 792 29.38 24.40 -5.30
CA GLU A 792 28.94 23.34 -6.22
C GLU A 792 29.28 21.89 -5.74
N ASP A 793 30.06 21.76 -4.69
CA ASP A 793 30.47 20.47 -4.13
C ASP A 793 29.56 20.09 -2.95
N GLY A 794 28.68 19.10 -3.16
CA GLY A 794 27.71 18.67 -2.15
C GLY A 794 28.33 18.21 -0.83
N ASP A 795 29.42 17.47 -0.88
CA ASP A 795 30.07 16.91 0.30
C ASP A 795 30.86 17.97 1.09
N LYS A 796 31.58 18.85 0.39
CA LYS A 796 32.28 19.97 1.04
C LYS A 796 31.30 21.00 1.62
N THR A 797 30.14 21.22 1.01
CA THR A 797 29.13 22.16 1.55
C THR A 797 28.54 21.70 2.88
N LEU A 798 28.55 20.43 3.24
CA LEU A 798 28.13 19.98 4.58
C LEU A 798 28.98 20.65 5.67
N ALA A 799 30.27 20.49 5.60
CA ALA A 799 31.20 21.05 6.60
C ALA A 799 31.27 22.61 6.54
N THR A 800 31.34 23.20 5.35
CA THR A 800 31.41 24.67 5.19
C THR A 800 30.10 25.34 5.56
N SER A 801 28.96 24.70 5.39
CA SER A 801 27.66 25.21 5.84
C SER A 801 27.56 25.31 7.36
N ASP A 802 28.04 24.31 8.08
CA ASP A 802 28.04 24.30 9.54
C ASP A 802 29.02 25.36 10.09
N ALA A 803 30.20 25.50 9.47
CA ALA A 803 31.16 26.54 9.83
C ALA A 803 30.61 27.97 9.58
N MET A 804 29.97 28.20 8.42
CA MET A 804 29.33 29.46 8.09
C MET A 804 28.19 29.80 9.06
N ALA A 805 27.33 28.83 9.38
CA ALA A 805 26.24 29.04 10.35
C ALA A 805 26.79 29.40 11.75
N ALA A 806 27.82 28.69 12.20
CA ALA A 806 28.45 28.95 13.49
C ALA A 806 29.16 30.34 13.56
N ALA A 807 29.76 30.76 12.47
CA ALA A 807 30.38 32.12 12.37
C ALA A 807 29.29 33.20 12.37
N LEU A 808 28.27 33.08 11.54
CA LEU A 808 27.14 34.03 11.46
C LEU A 808 26.38 34.17 12.79
N ALA A 809 26.28 33.10 13.58
CA ALA A 809 25.65 33.13 14.90
C ALA A 809 26.35 34.07 15.90
N LYS A 810 27.59 34.41 15.66
CA LYS A 810 28.40 35.35 16.50
C LYS A 810 28.29 36.80 16.03
N GLU A 811 27.69 37.03 14.86
CA GLU A 811 27.59 38.36 14.26
C GLU A 811 26.38 39.14 14.78
N THR A 812 26.53 40.47 14.85
CA THR A 812 25.45 41.39 15.25
C THR A 812 24.79 42.09 14.06
N ALA A 813 25.37 42.00 12.87
CA ALA A 813 24.86 42.62 11.66
C ALA A 813 23.48 42.07 11.29
N PRO A 814 22.52 42.92 10.86
CA PRO A 814 21.17 42.46 10.47
C PRO A 814 21.19 41.39 9.40
N ALA A 815 22.11 41.47 8.44
CA ALA A 815 22.27 40.49 7.37
C ALA A 815 22.62 39.09 7.88
N ALA A 816 23.33 38.95 9.01
CA ALA A 816 23.63 37.67 9.62
C ALA A 816 22.35 36.95 10.09
N LYS A 817 21.41 37.71 10.67
CA LYS A 817 20.12 37.16 11.08
C LYS A 817 19.29 36.69 9.88
N GLU A 818 19.28 37.46 8.80
CA GLU A 818 18.58 37.10 7.58
C GLU A 818 19.16 35.81 6.95
N LEU A 819 20.50 35.71 6.88
CA LEU A 819 21.18 34.50 6.41
C LEU A 819 20.87 33.30 7.28
N LEU A 820 20.88 33.45 8.61
CA LEU A 820 20.59 32.33 9.54
C LEU A 820 19.13 31.78 9.42
N ILE A 821 18.17 32.62 9.04
CA ILE A 821 16.81 32.14 8.71
C ILE A 821 16.87 31.15 7.56
N LEU A 822 17.78 31.32 6.63
CA LEU A 822 17.96 30.49 5.46
C LEU A 822 19.02 29.38 5.64
N LYS A 823 19.52 29.14 6.85
CA LYS A 823 20.62 28.19 7.12
C LYS A 823 20.41 26.80 6.58
N ASN A 824 19.16 26.32 6.52
CA ASN A 824 18.80 25.01 5.99
C ASN A 824 19.08 24.87 4.49
N TYR A 825 19.33 25.97 3.78
CA TYR A 825 19.66 26.01 2.36
C TYR A 825 21.15 26.32 2.09
N PHE A 826 22.00 26.33 3.10
CA PHE A 826 23.45 26.50 2.90
C PHE A 826 24.05 25.29 2.20
N THR A 827 23.68 24.07 2.65
CA THR A 827 24.18 22.83 2.04
C THR A 827 23.55 22.60 0.68
N LYS A 828 24.37 22.22 -0.31
CA LYS A 828 23.90 21.79 -1.63
C LYS A 828 23.06 20.52 -1.47
N LYS A 829 21.80 20.55 -1.87
CA LYS A 829 20.90 19.39 -1.81
C LYS A 829 21.23 18.38 -2.91
N SER A 830 21.06 17.12 -2.62
CA SER A 830 21.06 16.03 -3.60
C SER A 830 19.61 15.72 -3.94
N GLN A 831 19.15 16.19 -5.11
CA GLN A 831 17.76 16.00 -5.54
C GLN A 831 17.61 14.73 -6.34
N TRP A 832 16.74 13.87 -5.89
CA TRP A 832 16.37 12.61 -6.54
C TRP A 832 14.89 12.52 -6.84
N ILE A 833 14.57 11.92 -7.99
CA ILE A 833 13.21 11.58 -8.40
C ILE A 833 13.18 10.06 -8.60
N PHE A 834 12.35 9.36 -7.83
CA PHE A 834 12.26 7.90 -7.86
C PHE A 834 10.92 7.45 -8.43
N GLY A 835 10.95 6.38 -9.22
CA GLY A 835 9.75 5.70 -9.66
C GLY A 835 10.03 4.42 -10.44
N GLY A 836 8.98 3.64 -10.67
CA GLY A 836 9.02 2.42 -11.47
C GLY A 836 8.90 2.69 -12.97
N ASP A 837 8.97 1.61 -13.75
CA ASP A 837 8.86 1.68 -15.20
C ASP A 837 7.48 2.16 -15.69
N GLY A 838 6.39 1.80 -15.04
CA GLY A 838 5.06 2.29 -15.37
C GLY A 838 4.94 3.80 -15.30
N TRP A 839 5.65 4.44 -14.36
CA TRP A 839 5.78 5.88 -14.32
C TRP A 839 6.67 6.41 -15.45
N ALA A 840 7.94 6.00 -15.49
CA ALA A 840 8.94 6.63 -16.33
C ALA A 840 8.77 6.35 -17.83
N TYR A 841 8.27 5.16 -18.20
CA TYR A 841 8.07 4.77 -19.60
C TYR A 841 6.70 5.15 -20.15
N ASP A 842 5.70 5.28 -19.28
CA ASP A 842 4.30 5.45 -19.66
C ASP A 842 3.73 6.79 -19.16
N ILE A 843 3.02 6.77 -18.03
CA ILE A 843 2.15 7.87 -17.62
C ILE A 843 2.91 9.14 -17.22
N GLY A 844 4.08 9.02 -16.63
CA GLY A 844 4.92 10.14 -16.21
C GLY A 844 6.00 10.53 -17.21
N TYR A 845 6.06 9.88 -18.40
CA TYR A 845 7.14 10.10 -19.36
C TYR A 845 7.25 11.56 -19.82
N GLY A 846 6.15 12.24 -20.06
CA GLY A 846 6.15 13.64 -20.48
C GLY A 846 6.85 14.56 -19.48
N GLY A 847 6.63 14.34 -18.17
CA GLY A 847 7.33 15.05 -17.10
C GLY A 847 8.80 14.69 -17.01
N VAL A 848 9.12 13.39 -17.13
CA VAL A 848 10.52 12.92 -17.16
C VAL A 848 11.28 13.58 -18.33
N ASP A 849 10.69 13.59 -19.52
CA ASP A 849 11.27 14.23 -20.71
C ASP A 849 11.51 15.74 -20.48
N HIS A 850 10.53 16.45 -19.90
CA HIS A 850 10.66 17.87 -19.58
C HIS A 850 11.80 18.16 -18.58
N VAL A 851 11.92 17.35 -17.53
CA VAL A 851 13.01 17.49 -16.54
C VAL A 851 14.37 17.26 -17.20
N LEU A 852 14.50 16.21 -18.04
CA LEU A 852 15.73 15.96 -18.78
C LEU A 852 16.05 17.10 -19.75
N ALA A 853 15.05 17.67 -20.42
CA ALA A 853 15.22 18.80 -21.33
C ALA A 853 15.64 20.10 -20.60
N SER A 854 15.39 20.22 -19.31
CA SER A 854 15.63 21.45 -18.53
C SER A 854 17.11 21.81 -18.39
N GLY A 855 18.01 20.86 -18.49
CA GLY A 855 19.45 21.04 -18.26
C GLY A 855 19.81 21.26 -16.78
N LYS A 856 18.88 21.10 -15.84
CA LYS A 856 19.09 21.34 -14.40
C LYS A 856 19.67 20.11 -13.69
N ASP A 857 20.42 20.37 -12.63
CA ASP A 857 21.04 19.34 -11.78
C ASP A 857 19.99 18.60 -10.95
N VAL A 858 19.42 17.54 -11.53
CA VAL A 858 18.42 16.66 -10.93
C VAL A 858 18.72 15.22 -11.32
N ASN A 859 18.69 14.32 -10.35
CA ASN A 859 18.92 12.90 -10.55
C ASN A 859 17.59 12.13 -10.64
N ILE A 860 17.40 11.31 -11.66
CA ILE A 860 16.24 10.44 -11.85
C ILE A 860 16.69 8.98 -11.74
N LEU A 861 16.07 8.22 -10.84
CA LEU A 861 16.23 6.77 -10.73
C LEU A 861 14.94 6.07 -11.16
N VAL A 862 15.04 5.25 -12.20
CA VAL A 862 13.98 4.35 -12.64
C VAL A 862 14.33 2.93 -12.18
N VAL A 863 13.54 2.39 -11.26
CA VAL A 863 13.62 0.98 -10.87
C VAL A 863 12.73 0.16 -11.79
N ASP A 864 13.36 -0.44 -12.80
CA ASP A 864 12.70 -1.09 -13.93
C ASP A 864 12.38 -2.55 -13.60
N THR A 865 11.13 -2.80 -13.25
CA THR A 865 10.58 -4.15 -13.00
C THR A 865 9.84 -4.71 -14.22
N GLU A 866 9.84 -3.99 -15.34
CA GLU A 866 9.22 -4.37 -16.61
C GLU A 866 7.69 -4.59 -16.58
N VAL A 867 7.05 -4.23 -15.47
CA VAL A 867 5.59 -4.25 -15.27
C VAL A 867 5.16 -3.20 -14.24
N TYR A 868 3.88 -2.83 -14.23
CA TYR A 868 3.28 -2.13 -13.09
C TYR A 868 3.21 -3.08 -11.89
N SER A 869 4.28 -3.14 -11.09
CA SER A 869 4.46 -4.18 -10.07
C SER A 869 3.49 -4.03 -8.89
N ASN A 870 3.28 -2.81 -8.39
CA ASN A 870 2.46 -2.58 -7.20
C ASN A 870 0.98 -2.89 -7.43
N THR A 871 0.45 -2.55 -8.59
CA THR A 871 -0.96 -2.77 -8.95
C THR A 871 -1.25 -4.20 -9.40
N GLY A 872 -0.23 -5.03 -9.59
CA GLY A 872 -0.36 -6.47 -9.77
C GLY A 872 0.07 -7.03 -11.12
N GLY A 873 1.07 -6.44 -11.78
CA GLY A 873 1.73 -7.03 -12.94
C GLY A 873 1.09 -6.68 -14.29
N GLN A 874 0.58 -5.46 -14.45
CA GLN A 874 0.11 -4.97 -15.74
C GLN A 874 1.29 -4.66 -16.66
N SER A 875 1.09 -4.86 -17.97
CA SER A 875 2.07 -4.53 -19.00
C SER A 875 2.35 -3.02 -19.07
N SER A 876 3.63 -2.64 -19.08
CA SER A 876 4.11 -1.27 -19.34
C SER A 876 4.79 -1.19 -20.72
N LYS A 877 5.25 -0.01 -21.14
CA LYS A 877 6.12 0.12 -22.32
C LYS A 877 7.53 -0.44 -22.11
N SER A 878 7.91 -0.72 -20.86
CA SER A 878 9.11 -1.44 -20.49
C SER A 878 8.99 -2.96 -20.65
N THR A 879 7.78 -3.51 -20.64
CA THR A 879 7.57 -4.96 -20.81
C THR A 879 8.09 -5.42 -22.16
N PRO A 880 8.96 -6.45 -22.21
CA PRO A 880 9.57 -6.91 -23.46
C PRO A 880 8.58 -7.65 -24.38
N ALA A 881 8.91 -7.73 -25.66
CA ALA A 881 8.11 -8.49 -26.63
C ALA A 881 8.01 -9.96 -26.22
N GLY A 882 6.84 -10.54 -26.35
CA GLY A 882 6.54 -11.93 -25.98
C GLY A 882 6.23 -12.18 -24.50
N ALA A 883 6.55 -11.24 -23.61
CA ALA A 883 6.26 -11.40 -22.18
C ALA A 883 4.75 -11.38 -21.91
N VAL A 884 4.30 -12.31 -21.06
CA VAL A 884 2.91 -12.41 -20.59
C VAL A 884 2.75 -11.55 -19.34
N ALA A 885 1.81 -10.63 -19.39
CA ALA A 885 1.43 -9.78 -18.27
C ALA A 885 -0.07 -9.50 -18.32
N LYS A 886 -0.63 -8.88 -17.27
CA LYS A 886 -2.02 -8.38 -17.37
C LYS A 886 -2.10 -7.35 -18.49
N PHE A 887 -3.17 -7.35 -19.27
CA PHE A 887 -3.39 -6.63 -20.51
C PHE A 887 -2.50 -7.08 -21.70
N ALA A 888 -1.68 -8.11 -21.48
CA ALA A 888 -0.88 -8.78 -22.51
C ALA A 888 -0.91 -10.30 -22.30
N ALA A 889 -2.11 -10.88 -22.11
CA ALA A 889 -2.31 -12.29 -21.79
C ALA A 889 -1.80 -13.26 -22.88
N SER A 890 -1.80 -12.84 -24.16
CA SER A 890 -1.25 -13.59 -25.29
C SER A 890 0.21 -13.23 -25.64
N GLY A 891 0.89 -12.50 -24.74
CA GLY A 891 2.23 -11.95 -24.97
C GLY A 891 2.19 -10.56 -25.59
N LYS A 892 3.10 -9.70 -25.13
CA LYS A 892 3.24 -8.34 -25.67
C LYS A 892 3.74 -8.37 -27.09
N ARG A 893 3.06 -7.66 -28.00
CA ARG A 893 3.32 -7.70 -29.44
C ARG A 893 4.48 -6.80 -29.91
N VAL A 894 4.75 -5.72 -29.15
CA VAL A 894 5.76 -4.73 -29.47
C VAL A 894 6.93 -4.79 -28.52
N ARG A 895 8.12 -4.41 -28.99
CA ARG A 895 9.31 -4.40 -28.15
C ARG A 895 9.29 -3.32 -27.08
N LYS A 896 10.17 -3.47 -26.10
CA LYS A 896 10.44 -2.53 -25.02
C LYS A 896 10.86 -1.17 -25.60
N LYS A 897 10.32 -0.09 -25.04
CA LYS A 897 10.76 1.29 -25.30
C LYS A 897 12.19 1.45 -24.76
N ASP A 898 13.06 2.05 -25.55
CA ASP A 898 14.43 2.36 -25.12
C ASP A 898 14.50 3.77 -24.54
N LEU A 899 14.25 3.86 -23.23
CA LEU A 899 14.24 5.12 -22.51
C LEU A 899 15.65 5.74 -22.44
N GLY A 900 16.68 4.91 -22.32
CA GLY A 900 18.07 5.37 -22.27
C GLY A 900 18.52 6.01 -23.59
N MET A 901 18.20 5.39 -24.72
CA MET A 901 18.51 5.95 -26.05
C MET A 901 17.78 7.29 -26.27
N MET A 902 16.51 7.38 -25.85
CA MET A 902 15.75 8.63 -25.96
C MET A 902 16.40 9.75 -25.14
N ALA A 903 16.83 9.46 -23.91
CA ALA A 903 17.50 10.44 -23.05
C ALA A 903 18.87 10.85 -23.61
N MET A 904 19.67 9.92 -24.15
CA MET A 904 20.97 10.22 -24.77
C MET A 904 20.84 11.14 -25.99
N SER A 905 19.68 11.17 -26.66
CA SER A 905 19.45 12.05 -27.82
C SER A 905 19.56 13.56 -27.49
N TYR A 906 19.44 13.94 -26.24
CA TYR A 906 19.65 15.32 -25.78
C TYR A 906 21.13 15.74 -25.81
N GLY A 907 22.05 14.79 -25.75
CA GLY A 907 23.52 15.06 -25.77
C GLY A 907 24.09 15.59 -24.47
N TYR A 908 23.28 16.23 -23.61
CA TYR A 908 23.69 16.84 -22.33
C TYR A 908 23.04 16.18 -21.11
N VAL A 909 22.42 15.01 -21.25
CA VAL A 909 21.87 14.22 -20.16
C VAL A 909 22.85 13.11 -19.82
N TYR A 910 23.22 12.99 -18.55
CA TYR A 910 23.93 11.80 -18.07
C TYR A 910 22.97 10.61 -18.05
N VAL A 911 23.34 9.50 -18.67
CA VAL A 911 22.51 8.31 -18.71
C VAL A 911 23.33 7.08 -18.30
N ALA A 912 22.77 6.26 -17.40
CA ALA A 912 23.36 4.98 -17.05
C ALA A 912 22.28 3.89 -16.99
N GLN A 913 22.65 2.71 -17.51
CA GLN A 913 21.86 1.50 -17.37
C GLN A 913 22.64 0.50 -16.54
N VAL A 914 22.03 0.04 -15.42
CA VAL A 914 22.73 -0.68 -14.37
C VAL A 914 21.99 -1.94 -13.94
N ALA A 915 22.73 -2.90 -13.38
CA ALA A 915 22.21 -4.09 -12.71
C ALA A 915 23.18 -4.44 -11.57
N MET A 916 22.75 -4.24 -10.33
CA MET A 916 23.60 -4.39 -9.14
C MET A 916 24.19 -5.80 -9.01
N GLY A 917 23.38 -6.83 -9.23
CA GLY A 917 23.81 -8.22 -9.16
C GLY A 917 24.83 -8.62 -10.23
N ALA A 918 24.84 -7.92 -11.35
CA ALA A 918 25.80 -8.15 -12.42
C ALA A 918 27.13 -7.43 -12.18
N ASN A 919 27.08 -6.16 -11.74
CA ASN A 919 28.28 -5.36 -11.50
C ASN A 919 28.03 -4.28 -10.44
N GLN A 920 28.33 -4.60 -9.20
CA GLN A 920 28.19 -3.69 -8.05
C GLN A 920 29.05 -2.41 -8.19
N ALA A 921 30.26 -2.55 -8.72
CA ALA A 921 31.17 -1.42 -8.89
C ALA A 921 30.71 -0.45 -9.99
N GLN A 922 30.13 -0.97 -11.09
CA GLN A 922 29.57 -0.14 -12.16
C GLN A 922 28.38 0.68 -11.65
N TYR A 923 27.48 0.09 -10.87
CA TYR A 923 26.37 0.82 -10.28
C TYR A 923 26.85 1.95 -9.35
N MET A 924 27.79 1.65 -8.47
CA MET A 924 28.37 2.66 -7.58
C MET A 924 29.04 3.80 -8.35
N LYS A 925 29.76 3.48 -9.41
CA LYS A 925 30.39 4.48 -10.28
C LYS A 925 29.33 5.34 -10.97
N ALA A 926 28.27 4.73 -11.49
CA ALA A 926 27.20 5.43 -12.18
C ALA A 926 26.50 6.48 -11.29
N ILE A 927 26.15 6.11 -10.05
CA ILE A 927 25.47 7.07 -9.13
C ILE A 927 26.42 8.19 -8.65
N LYS A 928 27.71 7.92 -8.49
CA LYS A 928 28.67 8.96 -8.14
C LYS A 928 28.92 9.93 -9.29
N GLU A 929 29.00 9.41 -10.53
CA GLU A 929 29.10 10.26 -11.72
C GLU A 929 27.83 11.09 -11.92
N ALA A 930 26.64 10.51 -11.74
CA ALA A 930 25.36 11.21 -11.83
C ALA A 930 25.26 12.36 -10.82
N GLU A 931 25.63 12.10 -9.58
CA GLU A 931 25.61 13.12 -8.51
C GLU A 931 26.63 14.25 -8.74
N ALA A 932 27.76 13.94 -9.33
CA ALA A 932 28.80 14.93 -9.65
C ALA A 932 28.51 15.69 -10.95
N TYR A 933 27.60 15.21 -11.78
CA TYR A 933 27.26 15.83 -13.06
C TYR A 933 26.41 17.09 -12.85
N PRO A 934 26.81 18.25 -13.39
CA PRO A 934 26.09 19.52 -13.14
C PRO A 934 24.87 19.72 -14.06
N GLY A 935 24.17 18.66 -14.38
CA GLY A 935 22.97 18.62 -15.23
C GLY A 935 22.07 17.44 -14.91
N PRO A 936 21.04 17.20 -15.73
CA PRO A 936 20.10 16.13 -15.46
C PRO A 936 20.72 14.76 -15.69
N SER A 937 20.42 13.85 -14.78
CA SER A 937 20.91 12.46 -14.84
C SER A 937 19.76 11.46 -14.81
N LEU A 938 19.84 10.42 -15.64
CA LEU A 938 18.90 9.32 -15.68
C LEU A 938 19.62 8.00 -15.44
N ILE A 939 19.22 7.27 -14.38
CA ILE A 939 19.72 5.93 -14.09
C ILE A 939 18.56 4.94 -14.22
N ILE A 940 18.74 3.93 -15.07
CA ILE A 940 17.79 2.86 -15.32
C ILE A 940 18.35 1.59 -14.67
N ALA A 941 17.70 1.13 -13.59
CA ALA A 941 18.15 0.01 -12.80
C ALA A 941 17.24 -1.21 -13.01
N TYR A 942 17.80 -2.33 -13.49
CA TYR A 942 17.06 -3.58 -13.60
C TYR A 942 16.73 -4.12 -12.20
N ALA A 943 15.46 -4.32 -11.93
CA ALA A 943 14.96 -4.71 -10.62
C ALA A 943 14.08 -5.96 -10.70
N PRO A 944 14.60 -7.16 -10.42
CA PRO A 944 13.79 -8.36 -10.37
C PRO A 944 12.64 -8.22 -9.36
N CYS A 945 11.46 -8.68 -9.77
CA CYS A 945 10.21 -8.53 -9.03
C CYS A 945 9.53 -9.88 -8.82
N ILE A 946 8.75 -10.01 -7.76
CA ILE A 946 7.92 -11.20 -7.49
C ILE A 946 6.95 -11.50 -8.65
N ASN A 947 6.53 -10.46 -9.39
CA ASN A 947 5.67 -10.62 -10.57
C ASN A 947 6.38 -11.31 -11.75
N HIS A 948 7.71 -11.38 -11.76
CA HIS A 948 8.46 -12.18 -12.76
C HIS A 948 8.28 -13.69 -12.54
N GLY A 949 7.87 -14.11 -11.34
CA GLY A 949 7.65 -15.53 -11.04
C GLY A 949 8.92 -16.36 -11.00
N LEU A 950 10.02 -15.80 -10.45
CA LEU A 950 11.31 -16.48 -10.36
C LEU A 950 11.17 -17.85 -9.70
N LYS A 951 11.48 -18.92 -10.43
CA LYS A 951 11.38 -20.30 -9.92
C LYS A 951 12.38 -20.58 -8.81
N ALA A 952 13.54 -19.96 -8.86
CA ALA A 952 14.58 -20.05 -7.86
C ALA A 952 14.31 -19.19 -6.62
N SER A 953 13.16 -18.52 -6.52
CA SER A 953 12.73 -17.55 -5.51
C SER A 953 13.43 -16.19 -5.60
N MET A 954 12.86 -15.19 -4.91
CA MET A 954 13.43 -13.84 -4.84
C MET A 954 14.76 -13.78 -4.08
N GLY A 955 15.13 -14.83 -3.36
CA GLY A 955 16.46 -15.00 -2.77
C GLY A 955 17.59 -15.10 -3.80
N LYS A 956 17.25 -15.23 -5.07
CA LYS A 956 18.18 -15.26 -6.21
C LYS A 956 18.08 -14.02 -7.10
N SER A 957 17.40 -12.97 -6.67
CA SER A 957 17.19 -11.77 -7.48
C SER A 957 18.50 -11.17 -8.03
N GLN A 958 19.56 -11.14 -7.22
CA GLN A 958 20.88 -10.63 -7.63
C GLN A 958 21.54 -11.54 -8.65
N GLN A 959 21.35 -12.85 -8.54
CA GLN A 959 21.85 -13.80 -9.52
C GLN A 959 21.09 -13.69 -10.86
N GLU A 960 19.80 -13.43 -10.83
CA GLU A 960 19.00 -13.21 -12.05
C GLU A 960 19.41 -11.93 -12.78
N GLU A 961 19.72 -10.85 -12.06
CA GLU A 961 20.32 -9.64 -12.65
C GLU A 961 21.63 -9.96 -13.39
N LYS A 962 22.48 -10.78 -12.77
CA LYS A 962 23.74 -11.23 -13.39
C LYS A 962 23.49 -12.04 -14.65
N LYS A 963 22.58 -13.00 -14.62
CA LYS A 963 22.22 -13.83 -15.78
C LYS A 963 21.64 -12.97 -16.91
N ALA A 964 20.79 -11.98 -16.60
CA ALA A 964 20.23 -11.07 -17.58
C ALA A 964 21.33 -10.33 -18.37
N VAL A 965 22.38 -9.90 -17.68
CA VAL A 965 23.51 -9.22 -18.31
C VAL A 965 24.41 -10.21 -19.08
N GLU A 966 24.75 -11.34 -18.50
CA GLU A 966 25.60 -12.35 -19.12
C GLU A 966 25.02 -12.91 -20.42
N CYS A 967 23.70 -13.04 -20.52
CA CYS A 967 23.03 -13.55 -21.73
C CYS A 967 22.68 -12.46 -22.76
N GLY A 968 22.97 -11.19 -22.48
CA GLY A 968 22.68 -10.07 -23.39
C GLY A 968 21.25 -9.55 -23.33
N TYR A 969 20.44 -10.00 -22.37
CA TYR A 969 19.10 -9.47 -22.18
C TYR A 969 19.10 -8.02 -21.66
N TRP A 970 20.03 -7.71 -20.76
CA TRP A 970 20.24 -6.38 -20.19
C TRP A 970 21.66 -5.92 -20.43
N GLN A 971 21.85 -4.67 -20.87
CA GLN A 971 23.17 -4.11 -21.13
C GLN A 971 23.56 -3.11 -20.05
N LEU A 972 24.82 -3.13 -19.64
CA LEU A 972 25.39 -2.13 -18.74
C LEU A 972 26.13 -1.08 -19.55
N TYR A 973 25.75 0.18 -19.41
CA TYR A 973 26.44 1.29 -20.07
C TYR A 973 26.31 2.58 -19.26
N ARG A 974 27.20 3.53 -19.60
CA ARG A 974 27.11 4.91 -19.13
C ARG A 974 27.31 5.85 -20.32
N TYR A 975 26.51 6.90 -20.37
CA TYR A 975 26.71 8.04 -21.28
C TYR A 975 27.00 9.26 -20.41
N ASN A 976 28.26 9.72 -20.46
CA ASN A 976 28.71 10.86 -19.65
C ASN A 976 29.11 12.03 -20.57
N PRO A 977 28.27 13.07 -20.66
CA PRO A 977 28.55 14.22 -21.53
C PRO A 977 29.87 14.94 -21.22
N MET A 978 30.37 14.87 -19.98
CA MET A 978 31.64 15.48 -19.59
C MET A 978 32.82 14.92 -20.35
N LEU A 979 32.75 13.65 -20.79
CA LEU A 979 33.81 13.02 -21.57
C LEU A 979 33.95 13.64 -22.97
N GLU A 980 32.88 14.15 -23.57
CA GLU A 980 32.92 14.83 -24.85
C GLU A 980 33.73 16.14 -24.77
N ILE A 981 33.60 16.85 -23.65
CA ILE A 981 34.39 18.05 -23.36
C ILE A 981 35.89 17.71 -23.30
N GLU A 982 36.24 16.52 -22.84
CA GLU A 982 37.59 15.98 -22.80
C GLU A 982 38.04 15.38 -24.15
N GLY A 983 37.25 15.45 -25.22
CA GLY A 983 37.52 14.84 -26.50
C GLY A 983 37.43 13.31 -26.50
N LYS A 984 36.74 12.73 -25.55
CA LYS A 984 36.56 11.28 -25.41
C LYS A 984 35.13 10.90 -25.84
N ASN A 985 34.93 9.61 -26.18
CA ASN A 985 33.59 9.10 -26.45
C ASN A 985 32.72 9.17 -25.17
N PRO A 986 31.57 9.87 -25.17
CA PRO A 986 30.69 9.95 -24.03
C PRO A 986 30.04 8.61 -23.69
N PHE A 987 29.85 7.72 -24.68
CA PHE A 987 29.27 6.41 -24.47
C PHE A 987 30.31 5.38 -24.03
N GLN A 988 30.07 4.73 -22.91
CA GLN A 988 30.91 3.68 -22.33
C GLN A 988 30.07 2.41 -22.15
N LEU A 989 30.35 1.38 -22.97
CA LEU A 989 29.75 0.06 -22.78
C LEU A 989 30.50 -0.66 -21.66
N ASP A 990 29.82 -0.92 -20.54
CA ASP A 990 30.41 -1.54 -19.36
C ASP A 990 30.18 -3.06 -19.29
N SER A 991 29.18 -3.58 -20.01
CA SER A 991 28.95 -5.02 -20.10
C SER A 991 29.96 -5.67 -21.06
N LYS A 992 30.32 -6.92 -20.76
CA LYS A 992 31.14 -7.77 -21.65
C LYS A 992 30.30 -8.26 -22.81
N GLU A 993 30.96 -8.84 -23.81
CA GLU A 993 30.31 -9.55 -24.90
C GLU A 993 29.37 -10.64 -24.33
N PRO A 994 28.09 -10.66 -24.71
CA PRO A 994 27.12 -11.57 -24.11
C PRO A 994 27.28 -13.00 -24.61
N ASP A 995 26.99 -13.95 -23.75
CA ASP A 995 26.87 -15.36 -24.09
C ASP A 995 25.39 -15.70 -24.33
N TYR A 996 24.96 -15.58 -25.58
CA TYR A 996 23.56 -15.83 -25.97
C TYR A 996 23.09 -17.28 -25.73
N THR A 997 24.00 -18.23 -25.53
CA THR A 997 23.64 -19.63 -25.21
C THR A 997 22.96 -19.71 -23.82
N LYS A 998 23.22 -18.77 -22.96
CA LYS A 998 22.61 -18.66 -21.61
C LYS A 998 21.21 -18.02 -21.57
N PHE A 999 20.76 -17.48 -22.73
CA PHE A 999 19.46 -16.77 -22.75
C PHE A 999 18.29 -17.64 -22.33
N ARG A 1000 18.29 -18.91 -22.77
CA ARG A 1000 17.26 -19.86 -22.34
C ARG A 1000 17.30 -20.16 -20.84
N GLU A 1001 18.49 -20.25 -20.24
CA GLU A 1001 18.65 -20.46 -18.79
C GLU A 1001 18.06 -19.30 -18.01
N PHE A 1002 18.35 -18.05 -18.45
CA PHE A 1002 17.76 -16.85 -17.84
C PHE A 1002 16.23 -16.85 -17.93
N LEU A 1003 15.65 -17.13 -19.10
CA LEU A 1003 14.19 -17.15 -19.27
C LEU A 1003 13.48 -18.28 -18.47
N MET A 1004 14.20 -19.33 -18.11
CA MET A 1004 13.67 -20.49 -17.36
C MET A 1004 13.87 -20.33 -15.84
N GLY A 1005 14.68 -19.36 -15.39
CA GLY A 1005 14.94 -19.03 -13.96
C GLY A 1005 13.86 -18.24 -13.34
#